data_a2db33460677987215c844d4f3922bd9
#
_entry.id   a2db33460677987215c844d4f3922bd9
#
_cell.length_a   1.000
_cell.length_b   1.000
_cell.length_c   1.000
_cell.angle_alpha   90.00
_cell.angle_beta   90.00
_cell.angle_gamma   90.00
#
_symmetry.space_group_name_H-M   'P 1'
#
loop_
_entity.id
_entity.type
_entity.pdbx_description
1 polymer ?
#
loop_
_entity_poly.entity_id
_entity_poly.type
_entity_poly.pdbx_seq_one_letter_code
_entity_poly.pdbx_strand_id
1 'polypeptide(L)'
;MNYGFITVASAIPSVRVADVDYNIEQIEKLVAQADEKGVEIMVFPELSVTGYTCQDLFAQQSLVEGAENAVLHLLDVSRKLDVITIIGVPVCIGTGLYNCAVVCQHGTVLGIVPKRFLPNYSEFYEQRWFVSGDDMTEPVEIRYAGNKVTVLLGNHIFQTSDGVKFGIELCEDVWSPVPPSNSLALAGADIIFNLSATDEMLGKNAYLKRLLAQQSARLISGYVYSSCGFGESTQDLVYGGNAYIYEKGKLIAESERFSLDEQLVVSQIDVEKLRTMRRKNTTYQHAQRGVKSVVTQAEPIEQRPFTLLRHINPLPFVPSSDMMHEACDEIFSIQVSGLAKRLVHTHSKTVVLGISGGLDSTLALLVCAMTFDKLGYDRKGIVGVTMPGFGTTDRTYNNAISLMQSLGITIREISICKSVEQHFLDIDHDINVHDVTYENGQARERTQILMDLSNQLGGLVVGTGDLSELALGWATYNGDHMSMYGVNAGLPKTFIRHLVAYVAENLVDDKSRETLLDIIDTPISPELIPADEKGDIKQKTEDLVGPYELHDFFIYHFMSYGFKPGKLYMLARHAFDEAQYPDDVIKHWLKVFLRRFFNQQFKRSCLPDGPKVGSVNLSPRGDWRMPSDAMSTLWLSECENL
;
A
#
# COMPACT_ATOMS: atom_id res chain seq x y z
N MET A 1 -2.87 21.05 -8.77
CA MET A 1 -3.26 20.22 -7.58
C MET A 1 -2.37 18.99 -7.57
N ASN A 2 -1.57 18.75 -6.52
CA ASN A 2 -0.60 17.64 -6.46
C ASN A 2 -1.16 16.35 -5.83
N TYR A 3 -2.46 16.29 -5.61
CA TYR A 3 -3.17 15.13 -5.02
C TYR A 3 -2.57 14.60 -3.69
N GLY A 4 -1.89 15.48 -2.94
CA GLY A 4 -1.23 15.12 -1.67
C GLY A 4 0.13 14.44 -1.83
N PHE A 5 0.70 14.42 -3.02
CA PHE A 5 2.08 14.01 -3.26
C PHE A 5 3.04 15.18 -3.11
N ILE A 6 4.27 14.88 -2.68
CA ILE A 6 5.41 15.79 -2.72
C ILE A 6 6.56 15.10 -3.45
N THR A 7 7.26 15.84 -4.29
CA THR A 7 8.40 15.34 -5.05
C THR A 7 9.68 15.55 -4.25
N VAL A 8 10.39 14.46 -3.96
CA VAL A 8 11.63 14.47 -3.17
C VAL A 8 12.78 13.84 -3.96
N ALA A 9 14.01 14.24 -3.62
CA ALA A 9 15.20 13.64 -4.18
C ALA A 9 16.24 13.31 -3.12
N SER A 10 16.99 12.23 -3.38
CA SER A 10 18.25 11.89 -2.72
C SER A 10 19.37 11.97 -3.76
N ALA A 11 20.35 12.82 -3.51
CA ALA A 11 21.45 13.08 -4.42
C ALA A 11 22.76 12.51 -3.90
N ILE A 12 23.58 11.99 -4.79
CA ILE A 12 24.94 11.50 -4.50
C ILE A 12 25.87 12.26 -5.44
N PRO A 13 26.55 13.32 -4.97
CA PRO A 13 27.46 14.09 -5.79
C PRO A 13 28.78 13.34 -5.98
N SER A 14 29.49 13.64 -7.04
CA SER A 14 30.91 13.35 -7.13
C SER A 14 31.66 14.23 -6.13
N VAL A 15 32.54 13.65 -5.32
CA VAL A 15 33.25 14.33 -4.24
C VAL A 15 34.76 14.20 -4.42
N ARG A 16 35.51 15.23 -3.99
CA ARG A 16 36.95 15.19 -3.75
C ARG A 16 37.22 15.64 -2.33
N VAL A 17 37.93 14.81 -1.59
CA VAL A 17 38.20 15.07 -0.16
C VAL A 17 38.93 16.41 0.01
N ALA A 18 38.36 17.29 0.81
CA ALA A 18 38.82 18.65 1.12
C ALA A 18 38.85 19.65 -0.07
N ASP A 19 38.33 19.30 -1.23
CA ASP A 19 38.22 20.19 -2.40
C ASP A 19 36.79 20.83 -2.42
N VAL A 20 36.59 21.80 -1.54
CA VAL A 20 35.26 22.38 -1.31
C VAL A 20 34.69 23.08 -2.56
N ASP A 21 35.56 23.69 -3.39
CA ASP A 21 35.15 24.39 -4.60
C ASP A 21 34.60 23.38 -5.64
N TYR A 22 35.31 22.28 -5.85
CA TYR A 22 34.84 21.21 -6.70
C TYR A 22 33.52 20.60 -6.19
N ASN A 23 33.46 20.30 -4.89
CA ASN A 23 32.29 19.63 -4.31
C ASN A 23 31.03 20.49 -4.42
N ILE A 24 31.13 21.79 -4.17
CA ILE A 24 29.97 22.68 -4.27
C ILE A 24 29.49 22.83 -5.72
N GLU A 25 30.39 22.86 -6.70
CA GLU A 25 30.02 22.86 -8.12
C GLU A 25 29.21 21.61 -8.51
N GLN A 26 29.57 20.43 -7.97
CA GLN A 26 28.82 19.19 -8.24
C GLN A 26 27.45 19.22 -7.55
N ILE A 27 27.37 19.75 -6.32
CA ILE A 27 26.11 19.96 -5.58
C ILE A 27 25.20 20.90 -6.38
N GLU A 28 25.71 22.03 -6.86
CA GLU A 28 24.93 23.03 -7.64
C GLU A 28 24.35 22.44 -8.92
N LYS A 29 25.10 21.61 -9.64
CA LYS A 29 24.61 20.91 -10.83
C LYS A 29 23.42 20.04 -10.50
N LEU A 30 23.50 19.24 -9.42
CA LEU A 30 22.41 18.36 -9.00
C LEU A 30 21.21 19.13 -8.45
N VAL A 31 21.44 20.27 -7.78
CA VAL A 31 20.35 21.18 -7.34
C VAL A 31 19.59 21.75 -8.55
N ALA A 32 20.32 22.24 -9.57
CA ALA A 32 19.69 22.72 -10.79
C ALA A 32 18.90 21.64 -11.52
N GLN A 33 19.46 20.44 -11.66
CA GLN A 33 18.75 19.29 -12.26
C GLN A 33 17.51 18.88 -11.46
N ALA A 34 17.57 18.94 -10.13
CA ALA A 34 16.43 18.63 -9.27
C ALA A 34 15.31 19.67 -9.45
N ASP A 35 15.66 20.95 -9.48
CA ASP A 35 14.71 22.03 -9.71
C ASP A 35 14.01 21.90 -11.08
N GLU A 36 14.77 21.64 -12.14
CA GLU A 36 14.23 21.39 -13.50
C GLU A 36 13.22 20.21 -13.51
N LYS A 37 13.45 19.17 -12.68
CA LYS A 37 12.56 18.02 -12.53
C LYS A 37 11.38 18.28 -11.59
N GLY A 38 11.25 19.49 -11.04
CA GLY A 38 10.18 19.83 -10.10
C GLY A 38 10.32 19.18 -8.73
N VAL A 39 11.54 18.90 -8.29
CA VAL A 39 11.80 18.41 -6.93
C VAL A 39 11.54 19.55 -5.95
N GLU A 40 10.79 19.27 -4.89
CA GLU A 40 10.44 20.24 -3.86
C GLU A 40 11.43 20.23 -2.69
N ILE A 41 11.93 19.04 -2.31
CA ILE A 41 12.94 18.88 -1.26
C ILE A 41 13.97 17.84 -1.68
N MET A 42 15.25 18.19 -1.55
CA MET A 42 16.34 17.27 -1.82
C MET A 42 17.36 17.19 -0.67
N VAL A 43 18.02 16.05 -0.56
CA VAL A 43 19.05 15.80 0.44
C VAL A 43 20.32 15.25 -0.19
N PHE A 44 21.46 15.75 0.31
CA PHE A 44 22.81 15.30 0.01
C PHE A 44 23.40 14.48 1.16
N PRO A 45 24.52 13.78 0.95
CA PRO A 45 25.19 13.04 2.00
C PRO A 45 25.73 13.93 3.14
N GLU A 46 26.05 13.28 4.24
CA GLU A 46 26.74 13.87 5.38
C GLU A 46 28.09 14.46 4.96
N LEU A 47 28.40 15.68 5.40
CA LEU A 47 29.62 16.41 5.11
C LEU A 47 29.96 16.49 3.59
N SER A 48 28.96 16.49 2.73
CA SER A 48 29.12 16.46 1.27
C SER A 48 29.89 17.66 0.69
N VAL A 49 29.95 18.79 1.40
CA VAL A 49 30.70 19.98 0.97
C VAL A 49 32.19 19.78 1.11
N THR A 50 32.65 19.07 2.14
CA THR A 50 34.08 18.85 2.41
C THR A 50 34.58 17.48 1.98
N GLY A 51 33.67 16.50 1.86
CA GLY A 51 33.92 15.09 2.01
C GLY A 51 33.91 14.68 3.48
N TYR A 52 33.38 13.48 3.75
CA TYR A 52 33.33 12.93 5.11
C TYR A 52 34.70 12.52 5.63
N THR A 53 35.58 12.06 4.75
CA THR A 53 36.87 11.44 5.10
C THR A 53 38.02 12.43 5.24
N CYS A 54 37.76 13.71 5.58
CA CYS A 54 38.76 14.74 5.79
C CYS A 54 39.63 14.56 7.04
N GLN A 55 39.23 13.72 8.00
CA GLN A 55 39.98 13.39 9.21
C GLN A 55 40.46 14.65 9.98
N ASP A 56 41.74 14.71 10.38
CA ASP A 56 42.29 15.84 11.14
C ASP A 56 42.32 17.17 10.35
N LEU A 57 41.99 17.15 9.05
CA LEU A 57 41.82 18.40 8.30
C LEU A 57 40.61 19.20 8.79
N PHE A 58 39.66 18.61 9.48
CA PHE A 58 38.57 19.31 10.14
C PHE A 58 39.08 20.31 11.22
N ALA A 59 40.28 20.12 11.73
CA ALA A 59 40.93 21.10 12.64
C ALA A 59 41.56 22.29 11.91
N GLN A 60 41.54 22.29 10.56
CA GLN A 60 42.14 23.37 9.77
C GLN A 60 41.11 24.47 9.48
N GLN A 61 41.41 25.69 9.91
CA GLN A 61 40.57 26.88 9.70
C GLN A 61 40.20 27.07 8.23
N SER A 62 41.16 26.84 7.32
CA SER A 62 40.95 26.96 5.86
C SER A 62 39.85 26.04 5.33
N LEU A 63 39.72 24.81 5.86
CA LEU A 63 38.67 23.89 5.43
C LEU A 63 37.30 24.34 5.93
N VAL A 64 37.21 24.79 7.19
CA VAL A 64 35.94 25.21 7.81
C VAL A 64 35.43 26.51 7.20
N GLU A 65 36.32 27.51 7.01
CA GLU A 65 35.97 28.76 6.32
C GLU A 65 35.65 28.52 4.83
N GLY A 66 36.38 27.63 4.16
CA GLY A 66 36.10 27.22 2.79
C GLY A 66 34.72 26.61 2.67
N ALA A 67 34.33 25.73 3.59
CA ALA A 67 33.00 25.12 3.61
C ALA A 67 31.87 26.15 3.80
N GLU A 68 32.04 27.14 4.68
CA GLU A 68 31.09 28.24 4.85
C GLU A 68 30.97 29.10 3.58
N ASN A 69 32.10 29.43 2.94
CA ASN A 69 32.13 30.17 1.67
C ASN A 69 31.47 29.40 0.53
N ALA A 70 31.63 28.08 0.48
CA ALA A 70 30.96 27.22 -0.47
C ALA A 70 29.41 27.25 -0.29
N VAL A 71 28.92 27.23 0.95
CA VAL A 71 27.49 27.43 1.24
C VAL A 71 27.01 28.81 0.78
N LEU A 72 27.80 29.87 1.01
CA LEU A 72 27.48 31.22 0.54
C LEU A 72 27.34 31.26 -0.98
N HIS A 73 28.21 30.56 -1.72
CA HIS A 73 28.13 30.44 -3.17
C HIS A 73 26.84 29.68 -3.62
N LEU A 74 26.53 28.57 -2.98
CA LEU A 74 25.26 27.85 -3.24
C LEU A 74 24.02 28.73 -3.00
N LEU A 75 24.03 29.55 -1.96
CA LEU A 75 22.94 30.49 -1.66
C LEU A 75 22.74 31.48 -2.83
N ASP A 76 23.82 31.99 -3.42
CA ASP A 76 23.73 32.90 -4.55
C ASP A 76 23.12 32.21 -5.81
N VAL A 77 23.50 30.97 -6.09
CA VAL A 77 22.97 30.16 -7.18
C VAL A 77 21.49 29.82 -6.95
N SER A 78 21.14 29.43 -5.72
CA SER A 78 19.79 28.98 -5.36
C SER A 78 18.73 30.09 -5.25
N ARG A 79 19.08 31.36 -5.40
CA ARG A 79 18.13 32.49 -5.31
C ARG A 79 16.92 32.39 -6.23
N LYS A 80 17.06 31.71 -7.37
CA LYS A 80 16.04 31.55 -8.40
C LYS A 80 15.49 30.12 -8.48
N LEU A 81 15.92 29.25 -7.59
CA LEU A 81 15.51 27.85 -7.57
C LEU A 81 14.55 27.61 -6.41
N ASP A 82 13.46 26.88 -6.70
CA ASP A 82 12.40 26.60 -5.75
C ASP A 82 12.73 25.46 -4.79
N VAL A 83 13.66 24.58 -5.17
CA VAL A 83 13.99 23.38 -4.41
C VAL A 83 14.60 23.71 -3.05
N ILE A 84 14.03 23.13 -1.99
CA ILE A 84 14.64 23.13 -0.65
C ILE A 84 15.80 22.15 -0.65
N THR A 85 17.00 22.64 -0.39
CA THR A 85 18.24 21.86 -0.44
C THR A 85 18.77 21.60 0.97
N ILE A 86 19.05 20.33 1.29
CA ILE A 86 19.62 19.88 2.58
C ILE A 86 21.02 19.33 2.31
N ILE A 87 22.06 20.01 2.81
CA ILE A 87 23.47 19.65 2.58
C ILE A 87 24.20 19.38 3.89
N GLY A 88 25.19 18.48 3.86
CA GLY A 88 26.05 18.16 5.00
C GLY A 88 27.30 19.06 5.03
N VAL A 89 27.50 19.76 6.16
CA VAL A 89 28.57 20.78 6.33
C VAL A 89 29.13 20.77 7.74
N PRO A 90 30.46 20.93 7.95
CA PRO A 90 31.02 21.24 9.27
C PRO A 90 30.72 22.69 9.63
N VAL A 91 30.14 22.94 10.81
CA VAL A 91 29.77 24.30 11.27
C VAL A 91 30.37 24.60 12.63
N CYS A 92 31.07 25.75 12.73
CA CYS A 92 31.55 26.27 14.02
C CYS A 92 30.40 26.95 14.78
N ILE A 93 30.14 26.52 16.01
CA ILE A 93 29.16 27.11 16.90
C ILE A 93 29.83 27.38 18.24
N GLY A 94 30.04 28.66 18.57
CA GLY A 94 30.84 29.03 19.72
C GLY A 94 32.30 28.55 19.60
N THR A 95 32.71 27.67 20.49
CA THR A 95 34.08 27.08 20.49
C THR A 95 34.07 25.63 19.92
N GLY A 96 32.93 25.08 19.56
CA GLY A 96 32.80 23.71 19.06
C GLY A 96 32.64 23.66 17.55
N LEU A 97 33.15 22.57 16.95
CA LEU A 97 32.88 22.21 15.58
C LEU A 97 31.78 21.11 15.57
N TYR A 98 30.77 21.30 14.77
CA TYR A 98 29.61 20.40 14.69
C TYR A 98 29.43 19.84 13.26
N ASN A 99 29.09 18.58 13.16
CA ASN A 99 28.66 17.95 11.93
C ASN A 99 27.17 18.28 11.75
N CYS A 100 26.83 19.06 10.72
CA CYS A 100 25.50 19.64 10.58
C CYS A 100 24.85 19.37 9.22
N ALA A 101 23.54 19.33 9.21
CA ALA A 101 22.73 19.55 8.02
C ALA A 101 22.34 21.04 7.95
N VAL A 102 22.61 21.67 6.81
CA VAL A 102 22.20 23.06 6.51
C VAL A 102 21.06 23.02 5.52
N VAL A 103 19.94 23.68 5.85
CA VAL A 103 18.74 23.76 5.01
C VAL A 103 18.69 25.10 4.30
N CYS A 104 18.72 25.09 2.99
CA CYS A 104 18.76 26.28 2.14
C CYS A 104 17.55 26.38 1.23
N GLN A 105 17.08 27.61 0.98
CA GLN A 105 16.06 27.91 -0.02
C GLN A 105 16.15 29.37 -0.45
N HIS A 106 15.96 29.70 -1.73
CA HIS A 106 15.88 31.07 -2.27
C HIS A 106 17.01 32.00 -1.80
N GLY A 107 18.23 31.48 -1.69
CA GLY A 107 19.39 32.27 -1.26
C GLY A 107 19.46 32.52 0.24
N THR A 108 18.70 31.80 1.06
CA THR A 108 18.72 31.93 2.52
C THR A 108 18.94 30.58 3.21
N VAL A 109 19.50 30.58 4.41
CA VAL A 109 19.58 29.43 5.30
C VAL A 109 18.34 29.43 6.19
N LEU A 110 17.49 28.42 6.05
CA LEU A 110 16.28 28.25 6.87
C LEU A 110 16.61 27.76 8.29
N GLY A 111 17.66 26.97 8.44
CA GLY A 111 18.09 26.44 9.72
C GLY A 111 19.26 25.47 9.60
N ILE A 112 19.88 25.18 10.74
CA ILE A 112 21.01 24.26 10.88
C ILE A 112 20.64 23.19 11.90
N VAL A 113 20.85 21.90 11.55
CA VAL A 113 20.55 20.76 12.42
C VAL A 113 21.86 20.02 12.72
N PRO A 114 22.35 20.03 13.96
CA PRO A 114 23.55 19.30 14.33
C PRO A 114 23.28 17.81 14.56
N LYS A 115 24.26 16.98 14.25
CA LYS A 115 24.26 15.54 14.53
C LYS A 115 24.22 15.30 16.04
N ARG A 116 23.33 14.39 16.49
CA ARG A 116 23.17 14.10 17.91
C ARG A 116 24.10 13.00 18.39
N PHE A 117 24.15 11.88 17.68
CA PHE A 117 24.98 10.74 18.04
C PHE A 117 26.22 10.67 17.18
N LEU A 118 27.38 10.84 17.81
CA LEU A 118 28.68 10.77 17.16
C LEU A 118 29.26 9.37 17.35
N PRO A 119 29.39 8.54 16.29
CA PRO A 119 29.99 7.22 16.42
C PRO A 119 31.46 7.34 16.83
N ASN A 120 31.85 6.57 17.84
CA ASN A 120 33.22 6.58 18.38
C ASN A 120 33.63 5.16 18.79
N TYR A 121 33.53 4.24 17.82
CA TYR A 121 33.83 2.81 17.94
C TYR A 121 34.27 2.25 16.60
N SER A 122 35.05 1.15 16.60
CA SER A 122 35.62 0.50 15.42
C SER A 122 36.33 1.51 14.50
N GLU A 123 35.87 1.62 13.26
CA GLU A 123 36.35 2.54 12.23
C GLU A 123 35.98 4.01 12.46
N PHE A 124 35.01 4.28 13.35
CA PHE A 124 34.50 5.62 13.61
C PHE A 124 35.13 6.26 14.85
N TYR A 125 35.54 7.52 14.74
CA TYR A 125 36.06 8.33 15.81
C TYR A 125 35.69 9.82 15.66
N GLU A 126 34.44 10.11 15.35
CA GLU A 126 33.92 11.46 15.11
C GLU A 126 34.07 12.39 16.32
N GLN A 127 34.05 11.87 17.55
CA GLN A 127 34.26 12.65 18.77
C GLN A 127 35.67 13.29 18.83
N ARG A 128 36.58 12.86 17.96
CA ARG A 128 37.90 13.51 17.83
C ARG A 128 37.79 14.92 17.22
N TRP A 129 36.77 15.13 16.38
CA TRP A 129 36.64 16.38 15.62
C TRP A 129 35.40 17.17 15.97
N PHE A 130 34.29 16.50 16.29
CA PHE A 130 32.98 17.11 16.43
C PHE A 130 32.42 17.01 17.84
N VAL A 131 31.61 18.01 18.19
CA VAL A 131 30.81 18.06 19.41
C VAL A 131 29.39 17.56 19.10
N SER A 132 28.79 16.86 20.06
CA SER A 132 27.41 16.34 19.92
C SER A 132 26.38 17.48 19.93
N GLY A 133 25.40 17.40 19.09
CA GLY A 133 24.22 18.27 19.15
C GLY A 133 23.40 18.10 20.43
N ASP A 134 23.52 16.95 21.13
CA ASP A 134 22.86 16.71 22.42
C ASP A 134 23.50 17.50 23.57
N ASP A 135 24.72 18.01 23.39
CA ASP A 135 25.38 18.88 24.38
C ASP A 135 24.81 20.31 24.38
N MET A 136 24.00 20.65 23.37
CA MET A 136 23.27 21.92 23.31
C MET A 136 21.96 21.83 24.10
N THR A 137 21.78 22.73 25.05
CA THR A 137 20.55 22.75 25.88
C THR A 137 19.46 23.67 25.34
N GLU A 138 19.82 24.63 24.51
CA GLU A 138 18.89 25.59 23.90
C GLU A 138 19.25 25.88 22.44
N PRO A 139 18.29 26.26 21.57
CA PRO A 139 18.58 26.77 20.23
C PRO A 139 19.50 28.00 20.28
N VAL A 140 20.50 28.03 19.42
CA VAL A 140 21.50 29.08 19.37
C VAL A 140 21.36 29.86 18.07
N GLU A 141 21.34 31.21 18.16
CA GLU A 141 21.43 32.07 16.98
C GLU A 141 22.91 32.34 16.65
N ILE A 142 23.29 32.10 15.40
CA ILE A 142 24.64 32.37 14.88
C ILE A 142 24.56 33.19 13.59
N ARG A 143 25.69 33.79 13.21
CA ARG A 143 25.90 34.26 11.85
C ARG A 143 26.59 33.17 11.05
N TYR A 144 26.01 32.77 9.94
CA TYR A 144 26.53 31.72 9.07
C TYR A 144 26.20 32.04 7.61
N ALA A 145 27.19 31.98 6.74
CA ALA A 145 27.05 32.27 5.30
C ALA A 145 26.27 33.59 5.04
N GLY A 146 26.63 34.65 5.77
CA GLY A 146 25.99 35.95 5.66
C GLY A 146 24.60 36.09 6.29
N ASN A 147 24.03 35.03 6.77
CA ASN A 147 22.68 34.99 7.36
C ASN A 147 22.71 34.96 8.89
N LYS A 148 21.64 35.47 9.51
CA LYS A 148 21.35 35.22 10.93
C LYS A 148 20.47 33.97 11.00
N VAL A 149 21.00 32.89 11.56
CA VAL A 149 20.40 31.56 11.50
C VAL A 149 20.26 30.97 12.91
N THR A 150 19.17 30.21 13.13
CA THR A 150 18.98 29.44 14.34
C THR A 150 19.49 28.00 14.15
N VAL A 151 20.32 27.54 15.07
CA VAL A 151 20.68 26.12 15.20
C VAL A 151 19.56 25.41 15.93
N LEU A 152 19.02 24.39 15.32
CA LEU A 152 17.78 23.76 15.71
C LEU A 152 18.04 22.51 16.55
N LEU A 153 17.25 22.31 17.60
CA LEU A 153 17.40 21.19 18.53
C LEU A 153 16.09 20.43 18.76
N GLY A 154 16.21 19.17 19.15
CA GLY A 154 15.10 18.37 19.62
C GLY A 154 14.01 18.12 18.57
N ASN A 155 12.78 18.56 18.85
CA ASN A 155 11.61 18.34 18.00
C ASN A 155 11.36 19.47 16.99
N HIS A 156 12.41 20.15 16.55
CA HIS A 156 12.31 21.18 15.53
C HIS A 156 12.13 20.54 14.15
N ILE A 157 11.12 21.00 13.42
CA ILE A 157 10.78 20.53 12.09
C ILE A 157 10.62 21.71 11.13
N PHE A 158 10.68 21.44 9.85
CA PHE A 158 10.43 22.40 8.78
C PHE A 158 9.05 22.16 8.18
N GLN A 159 8.46 23.19 7.58
CA GLN A 159 7.18 23.08 6.89
C GLN A 159 7.20 23.84 5.58
N THR A 160 6.82 23.18 4.50
CA THR A 160 6.63 23.81 3.18
C THR A 160 5.38 24.71 3.16
N SER A 161 5.27 25.58 2.19
CA SER A 161 4.12 26.49 2.06
C SER A 161 2.77 25.79 1.89
N ASP A 162 2.75 24.58 1.31
CA ASP A 162 1.56 23.74 1.18
C ASP A 162 1.31 22.83 2.41
N GLY A 163 2.12 23.00 3.45
CA GLY A 163 1.91 22.40 4.76
C GLY A 163 2.49 20.99 4.94
N VAL A 164 3.38 20.52 4.06
CA VAL A 164 4.14 19.29 4.28
C VAL A 164 5.23 19.56 5.31
N LYS A 165 5.36 18.67 6.30
CA LYS A 165 6.31 18.80 7.38
C LYS A 165 7.44 17.79 7.25
N PHE A 166 8.67 18.21 7.48
CA PHE A 166 9.82 17.32 7.45
C PHE A 166 10.78 17.55 8.60
N GLY A 167 11.47 16.49 8.98
CA GLY A 167 12.51 16.50 10.00
C GLY A 167 13.82 15.94 9.44
N ILE A 168 14.92 16.22 10.12
CA ILE A 168 16.28 15.86 9.68
C ILE A 168 16.99 15.12 10.81
N GLU A 169 17.68 14.05 10.48
CA GLU A 169 18.65 13.36 11.33
C GLU A 169 19.90 12.98 10.52
N LEU A 170 21.02 12.74 11.18
CA LEU A 170 22.28 12.47 10.50
C LEU A 170 22.84 11.10 10.87
N CYS A 171 23.06 10.28 9.87
CA CYS A 171 23.80 9.02 9.87
C CYS A 171 23.56 8.16 11.12
N GLU A 172 24.47 8.18 12.10
CA GLU A 172 24.42 7.40 13.34
C GLU A 172 23.11 7.59 14.12
N ASP A 173 22.46 8.72 13.94
CA ASP A 173 21.19 9.00 14.60
C ASP A 173 20.16 7.88 14.36
N VAL A 174 20.06 7.32 13.15
CA VAL A 174 19.11 6.24 12.83
C VAL A 174 19.52 4.88 13.43
N TRP A 175 20.82 4.70 13.71
CA TRP A 175 21.33 3.44 14.28
C TRP A 175 21.15 3.39 15.81
N SER A 176 20.89 4.54 16.43
CA SER A 176 20.67 4.62 17.87
C SER A 176 19.42 3.85 18.30
N PRO A 177 19.35 3.32 19.54
CA PRO A 177 18.16 2.64 20.05
C PRO A 177 16.91 3.53 20.06
N VAL A 178 17.08 4.84 20.19
CA VAL A 178 16.00 5.84 20.16
C VAL A 178 16.39 6.97 19.19
N PRO A 179 16.19 6.76 17.88
CA PRO A 179 16.58 7.73 16.87
C PRO A 179 15.76 9.03 16.98
N PRO A 180 16.36 10.19 16.65
CA PRO A 180 15.68 11.50 16.62
C PRO A 180 14.41 11.50 15.77
N SER A 181 14.39 10.74 14.67
CA SER A 181 13.21 10.59 13.81
C SER A 181 11.95 10.14 14.56
N ASN A 182 12.07 9.44 15.70
CA ASN A 182 10.91 9.08 16.52
C ASN A 182 10.22 10.35 17.05
N SER A 183 10.99 11.24 17.66
CA SER A 183 10.46 12.49 18.22
C SER A 183 10.02 13.46 17.12
N LEU A 184 10.77 13.55 16.01
CA LEU A 184 10.43 14.39 14.86
C LEU A 184 9.10 13.98 14.22
N ALA A 185 8.86 12.67 14.01
CA ALA A 185 7.60 12.18 13.47
C ALA A 185 6.42 12.43 14.43
N LEU A 186 6.61 12.24 15.75
CA LEU A 186 5.62 12.56 16.77
C LEU A 186 5.37 14.06 16.89
N ALA A 187 6.39 14.91 16.61
CA ALA A 187 6.23 16.36 16.48
C ALA A 187 5.43 16.78 15.23
N GLY A 188 5.22 15.86 14.30
CA GLY A 188 4.37 16.04 13.12
C GLY A 188 5.07 15.97 11.79
N ALA A 189 6.38 15.64 11.73
CA ALA A 189 7.06 15.45 10.46
C ALA A 189 6.43 14.32 9.66
N ASP A 190 6.06 14.59 8.41
CA ASP A 190 5.53 13.64 7.45
C ASP A 190 6.66 12.83 6.80
N ILE A 191 7.83 13.47 6.67
CA ILE A 191 9.00 12.92 6.01
C ILE A 191 10.24 13.16 6.90
N ILE A 192 11.11 12.18 6.94
CA ILE A 192 12.43 12.27 7.56
C ILE A 192 13.50 12.23 6.47
N PHE A 193 14.44 13.17 6.52
CA PHE A 193 15.64 13.17 5.68
C PHE A 193 16.84 12.79 6.53
N ASN A 194 17.65 11.87 6.02
CA ASN A 194 18.85 11.40 6.70
C ASN A 194 20.06 11.57 5.78
N LEU A 195 21.02 12.36 6.25
CA LEU A 195 22.31 12.54 5.63
C LEU A 195 23.30 11.57 6.24
N SER A 196 23.94 10.73 5.44
CA SER A 196 24.81 9.67 5.93
C SER A 196 26.17 9.63 5.23
N ALA A 197 27.11 8.99 5.93
CA ALA A 197 28.37 8.54 5.41
C ALA A 197 28.62 7.11 5.93
N THR A 198 27.83 6.18 5.41
CA THR A 198 27.86 4.78 5.83
C THR A 198 28.81 4.00 4.92
N ASP A 199 29.88 3.48 5.50
CA ASP A 199 30.83 2.59 4.83
C ASP A 199 30.19 1.23 4.49
N GLU A 200 30.80 0.54 3.56
CA GLU A 200 30.32 -0.74 3.08
C GLU A 200 31.07 -1.93 3.70
N MET A 201 30.29 -2.83 4.28
CA MET A 201 30.74 -4.13 4.76
C MET A 201 29.78 -5.23 4.26
N LEU A 202 30.29 -6.46 4.14
CA LEU A 202 29.48 -7.58 3.73
C LEU A 202 28.24 -7.76 4.65
N GLY A 203 27.04 -7.69 4.07
CA GLY A 203 25.78 -7.83 4.79
C GLY A 203 25.24 -6.54 5.42
N LYS A 204 26.04 -5.48 5.57
CA LYS A 204 25.62 -4.20 6.21
C LYS A 204 24.47 -3.52 5.45
N ASN A 205 24.52 -3.51 4.12
CA ASN A 205 23.45 -2.91 3.31
C ASN A 205 22.09 -3.63 3.48
N ALA A 206 22.07 -4.96 3.59
CA ALA A 206 20.82 -5.68 3.83
C ALA A 206 20.24 -5.36 5.21
N TYR A 207 21.08 -5.14 6.21
CA TYR A 207 20.65 -4.67 7.52
C TYR A 207 20.11 -3.22 7.45
N LEU A 208 20.86 -2.31 6.80
CA LEU A 208 20.45 -0.93 6.60
C LEU A 208 19.08 -0.81 5.92
N LYS A 209 18.86 -1.53 4.82
CA LYS A 209 17.55 -1.53 4.14
C LYS A 209 16.40 -1.95 5.07
N ARG A 210 16.61 -2.98 5.92
CA ARG A 210 15.60 -3.40 6.90
C ARG A 210 15.36 -2.35 7.98
N LEU A 211 16.43 -1.72 8.47
CA LEU A 211 16.36 -0.66 9.47
C LEU A 211 15.55 0.52 8.97
N LEU A 212 15.87 1.04 7.77
CA LEU A 212 15.17 2.17 7.16
C LEU A 212 13.70 1.83 6.84
N ALA A 213 13.45 0.63 6.30
CA ALA A 213 12.09 0.15 6.03
C ALA A 213 11.26 0.09 7.32
N GLN A 214 11.82 -0.48 8.40
CA GLN A 214 11.12 -0.56 9.68
C GLN A 214 10.91 0.83 10.30
N GLN A 215 11.90 1.71 10.24
CA GLN A 215 11.79 3.06 10.78
C GLN A 215 10.68 3.84 10.06
N SER A 216 10.67 3.85 8.73
CA SER A 216 9.61 4.45 7.92
C SER A 216 8.23 3.85 8.23
N ALA A 217 8.12 2.51 8.37
CA ALA A 217 6.87 1.81 8.67
C ALA A 217 6.32 2.15 10.05
N ARG A 218 7.17 2.11 11.09
CA ARG A 218 6.81 2.38 12.48
C ARG A 218 6.34 3.82 12.68
N LEU A 219 7.00 4.77 12.02
CA LEU A 219 6.68 6.19 12.10
C LEU A 219 5.52 6.60 11.17
N ILE A 220 5.06 5.71 10.29
CA ILE A 220 4.07 6.01 9.25
C ILE A 220 4.51 7.27 8.50
N SER A 221 5.73 7.26 7.97
CA SER A 221 6.38 8.42 7.36
C SER A 221 7.05 8.08 6.04
N GLY A 222 7.32 9.12 5.24
CA GLY A 222 8.37 9.07 4.24
C GLY A 222 9.73 9.05 4.92
N TYR A 223 10.72 8.39 4.30
CA TYR A 223 12.09 8.39 4.77
C TYR A 223 13.04 8.46 3.58
N VAL A 224 13.81 9.53 3.49
CA VAL A 224 14.74 9.81 2.40
C VAL A 224 16.16 9.76 2.95
N TYR A 225 16.94 8.82 2.48
CA TYR A 225 18.29 8.53 2.93
C TYR A 225 19.29 8.82 1.81
N SER A 226 20.36 9.55 2.11
CA SER A 226 21.46 9.84 1.19
C SER A 226 22.80 9.57 1.86
N SER A 227 23.66 8.75 1.26
CA SER A 227 24.96 8.38 1.81
C SER A 227 26.08 8.61 0.80
N CYS A 228 27.25 8.91 1.31
CA CYS A 228 28.47 9.13 0.52
C CYS A 228 28.74 8.01 -0.49
N GLY A 229 29.34 8.38 -1.61
CA GLY A 229 29.67 7.48 -2.69
C GLY A 229 31.13 7.62 -3.14
N PHE A 230 31.33 7.40 -4.43
CA PHE A 230 32.64 7.50 -5.05
C PHE A 230 33.23 8.91 -4.88
N GLY A 231 34.52 8.96 -4.48
CA GLY A 231 35.25 10.22 -4.25
C GLY A 231 35.69 10.41 -2.80
N GLU A 232 35.09 9.72 -1.85
CA GLU A 232 35.61 9.63 -0.49
C GLU A 232 36.93 8.85 -0.44
N SER A 233 37.74 9.09 0.59
CA SER A 233 39.00 8.36 0.75
C SER A 233 38.80 6.87 0.93
N THR A 234 39.58 6.07 0.23
CA THR A 234 39.58 4.60 0.32
C THR A 234 40.77 4.08 1.14
N GLN A 235 41.27 4.86 2.08
CA GLN A 235 42.38 4.48 2.93
C GLN A 235 42.14 3.14 3.62
N ASP A 236 40.98 2.99 4.27
CA ASP A 236 40.55 1.75 4.93
C ASP A 236 39.12 1.35 4.59
N LEU A 237 38.28 2.28 4.13
CA LEU A 237 36.82 2.11 3.94
C LEU A 237 36.43 2.42 2.50
N VAL A 238 35.28 1.87 2.09
CA VAL A 238 34.64 2.17 0.79
C VAL A 238 33.20 2.60 1.05
N TYR A 239 32.72 3.58 0.29
CA TYR A 239 31.37 4.11 0.38
C TYR A 239 30.59 3.75 -0.89
N GLY A 240 29.38 3.21 -0.71
CA GLY A 240 28.60 2.60 -1.78
C GLY A 240 27.73 3.55 -2.58
N GLY A 241 27.55 4.80 -2.15
CA GLY A 241 26.64 5.72 -2.81
C GLY A 241 25.18 5.29 -2.68
N ASN A 242 24.73 5.03 -1.46
CA ASN A 242 23.38 4.53 -1.20
C ASN A 242 22.40 5.69 -1.07
N ALA A 243 21.41 5.77 -1.97
CA ALA A 243 20.24 6.62 -1.86
C ALA A 243 18.99 5.74 -1.80
N TYR A 244 18.14 5.96 -0.80
CA TYR A 244 16.91 5.19 -0.60
C TYR A 244 15.75 6.12 -0.28
N ILE A 245 14.61 5.92 -0.96
CA ILE A 245 13.35 6.60 -0.65
C ILE A 245 12.34 5.56 -0.22
N TYR A 246 11.89 5.64 1.03
CA TYR A 246 10.88 4.77 1.61
C TYR A 246 9.58 5.52 1.90
N GLU A 247 8.45 4.83 1.79
CA GLU A 247 7.14 5.29 2.25
C GLU A 247 6.48 4.17 3.06
N LYS A 248 6.33 4.38 4.35
CA LYS A 248 5.72 3.40 5.26
C LYS A 248 6.28 1.98 5.09
N GLY A 249 7.59 1.86 5.04
CA GLY A 249 8.32 0.60 4.95
C GLY A 249 8.50 0.05 3.53
N LYS A 250 7.82 0.61 2.53
CA LYS A 250 8.01 0.22 1.13
C LYS A 250 9.13 1.03 0.50
N LEU A 251 10.11 0.37 -0.09
CA LEU A 251 11.11 1.01 -0.95
C LEU A 251 10.42 1.52 -2.22
N ILE A 252 10.58 2.81 -2.51
CA ILE A 252 9.97 3.47 -3.67
C ILE A 252 10.99 3.69 -4.77
N ALA A 253 12.20 4.11 -4.39
CA ALA A 253 13.31 4.33 -5.33
C ALA A 253 14.65 4.12 -4.62
N GLU A 254 15.66 3.72 -5.37
CA GLU A 254 17.03 3.53 -4.90
C GLU A 254 18.06 3.86 -5.98
N SER A 255 19.29 4.20 -5.55
CA SER A 255 20.45 4.39 -6.41
C SER A 255 21.07 3.06 -6.83
N GLU A 256 21.90 3.11 -7.87
CA GLU A 256 22.86 2.05 -8.18
C GLU A 256 24.05 2.14 -7.20
N ARG A 257 24.31 1.04 -6.49
CA ARG A 257 25.42 0.96 -5.54
C ARG A 257 26.76 0.83 -6.26
N PHE A 258 27.77 1.46 -5.69
CA PHE A 258 29.15 1.47 -6.22
C PHE A 258 29.28 2.11 -7.61
N SER A 259 28.32 2.94 -8.01
CA SER A 259 28.47 3.77 -9.20
C SER A 259 29.66 4.72 -9.05
N LEU A 260 30.38 4.93 -10.13
CA LEU A 260 31.47 5.93 -10.21
C LEU A 260 30.95 7.32 -10.61
N ASP A 261 29.70 7.37 -11.06
CA ASP A 261 29.04 8.59 -11.52
C ASP A 261 28.13 9.17 -10.42
N GLU A 262 27.88 10.46 -10.51
CA GLU A 262 26.91 11.17 -9.69
C GLU A 262 25.49 10.64 -9.93
N GLN A 263 24.63 10.65 -8.93
CA GLN A 263 23.27 10.14 -9.05
C GLN A 263 22.26 11.11 -8.42
N LEU A 264 21.10 11.21 -9.06
CA LEU A 264 19.93 11.93 -8.57
C LEU A 264 18.71 10.99 -8.60
N VAL A 265 18.36 10.45 -7.43
CA VAL A 265 17.22 9.57 -7.24
C VAL A 265 16.00 10.42 -6.90
N VAL A 266 15.04 10.48 -7.81
CA VAL A 266 13.82 11.29 -7.66
C VAL A 266 12.61 10.37 -7.51
N SER A 267 11.72 10.68 -6.56
CA SER A 267 10.42 10.02 -6.42
C SER A 267 9.42 10.93 -5.71
N GLN A 268 8.23 10.40 -5.45
CA GLN A 268 7.15 11.11 -4.78
C GLN A 268 6.68 10.36 -3.55
N ILE A 269 6.36 11.10 -2.49
CA ILE A 269 5.79 10.57 -1.25
C ILE A 269 4.33 11.03 -1.14
N ASP A 270 3.43 10.08 -0.89
CA ASP A 270 2.00 10.35 -0.68
C ASP A 270 1.73 10.76 0.78
N VAL A 271 1.85 12.04 1.05
CA VAL A 271 1.66 12.62 2.39
C VAL A 271 0.21 12.50 2.85
N GLU A 272 -0.78 12.62 1.96
CA GLU A 272 -2.19 12.45 2.30
C GLU A 272 -2.49 11.02 2.80
N LYS A 273 -1.92 10.03 2.15
CA LYS A 273 -1.97 8.63 2.58
C LYS A 273 -1.39 8.46 3.99
N LEU A 274 -0.18 8.96 4.22
CA LEU A 274 0.50 8.86 5.52
C LEU A 274 -0.32 9.51 6.63
N ARG A 275 -0.82 10.73 6.40
CA ARG A 275 -1.66 11.46 7.36
C ARG A 275 -2.99 10.75 7.65
N THR A 276 -3.60 10.15 6.64
CA THR A 276 -4.83 9.35 6.83
C THR A 276 -4.57 8.11 7.67
N MET A 277 -3.45 7.43 7.45
CA MET A 277 -3.07 6.27 8.24
C MET A 277 -2.77 6.64 9.70
N ARG A 278 -2.08 7.76 9.95
CA ARG A 278 -1.87 8.29 11.32
C ARG A 278 -3.19 8.63 12.00
N ARG A 279 -4.16 9.24 11.29
CA ARG A 279 -5.51 9.53 11.84
C ARG A 279 -6.29 8.28 12.23
N LYS A 280 -6.13 7.17 11.52
CA LYS A 280 -6.77 5.89 11.86
C LYS A 280 -6.06 5.13 12.97
N ASN A 281 -4.80 5.46 13.29
CA ASN A 281 -3.99 4.75 14.27
C ASN A 281 -4.05 5.44 15.64
N THR A 282 -4.92 4.93 16.51
CA THR A 282 -5.11 5.48 17.86
C THR A 282 -3.87 5.37 18.74
N THR A 283 -3.03 4.35 18.55
CA THR A 283 -1.76 4.18 19.26
C THR A 283 -0.78 5.28 18.87
N TYR A 284 -0.67 5.60 17.57
CA TYR A 284 0.15 6.71 17.10
C TYR A 284 -0.33 8.05 17.69
N GLN A 285 -1.64 8.31 17.63
CA GLN A 285 -2.23 9.51 18.23
C GLN A 285 -1.98 9.61 19.72
N HIS A 286 -2.03 8.49 20.44
CA HIS A 286 -1.73 8.46 21.87
C HIS A 286 -0.25 8.80 22.14
N ALA A 287 0.68 8.23 21.37
CA ALA A 287 2.12 8.52 21.49
C ALA A 287 2.45 9.99 21.16
N GLN A 288 1.67 10.63 20.29
CA GLN A 288 1.84 12.03 19.91
C GLN A 288 1.40 13.03 20.98
N ARG A 289 0.62 12.59 21.99
CA ARG A 289 0.08 13.49 23.02
C ARG A 289 1.20 14.13 23.84
N GLY A 290 1.13 15.47 23.95
CA GLY A 290 2.07 16.25 24.73
C GLY A 290 3.41 16.54 24.06
N VAL A 291 3.65 15.99 22.87
CA VAL A 291 4.84 16.32 22.09
C VAL A 291 4.69 17.72 21.51
N LYS A 292 5.58 18.62 21.92
CA LYS A 292 5.66 19.99 21.39
C LYS A 292 6.54 19.98 20.14
N SER A 293 6.15 20.76 19.13
CA SER A 293 6.96 21.00 17.94
C SER A 293 7.29 22.48 17.81
N VAL A 294 8.49 22.77 17.37
CA VAL A 294 8.88 24.09 16.86
C VAL A 294 8.99 23.96 15.34
N VAL A 295 8.42 24.90 14.60
CA VAL A 295 8.31 24.80 13.14
C VAL A 295 8.96 26.00 12.50
N THR A 296 9.92 25.75 11.60
CA THR A 296 10.45 26.76 10.67
C THR A 296 9.68 26.67 9.36
N GLN A 297 9.12 27.81 8.91
CA GLN A 297 8.41 27.89 7.63
C GLN A 297 9.40 28.08 6.48
N ALA A 298 9.23 27.29 5.43
CA ALA A 298 9.89 27.49 4.17
C ALA A 298 9.14 28.54 3.32
N GLU A 299 9.85 29.13 2.37
CA GLU A 299 9.29 30.09 1.44
C GLU A 299 8.33 29.40 0.43
N PRO A 300 7.34 30.14 -0.09
CA PRO A 300 6.48 29.62 -1.17
C PRO A 300 7.28 29.28 -2.42
N ILE A 301 6.88 28.18 -3.08
CA ILE A 301 7.45 27.74 -4.34
C ILE A 301 6.47 27.98 -5.48
N GLU A 302 6.96 28.06 -6.73
CA GLU A 302 6.12 28.16 -7.91
C GLU A 302 5.33 26.85 -8.11
N GLN A 303 4.02 26.96 -8.35
CA GLN A 303 3.19 25.80 -8.64
C GLN A 303 3.43 25.30 -10.06
N ARG A 304 3.98 24.10 -10.18
CA ARG A 304 4.20 23.42 -11.46
C ARG A 304 3.08 22.43 -11.76
N PRO A 305 2.80 22.09 -13.03
CA PRO A 305 1.87 21.01 -13.37
C PRO A 305 2.29 19.71 -12.71
N PHE A 306 1.34 19.03 -12.08
CA PHE A 306 1.62 17.74 -11.41
C PHE A 306 1.75 16.63 -12.45
N THR A 307 2.83 15.88 -12.38
CA THR A 307 3.05 14.63 -13.12
C THR A 307 3.38 13.52 -12.11
N LEU A 308 2.67 12.40 -12.19
CA LEU A 308 2.95 11.27 -11.31
C LEU A 308 4.18 10.50 -11.82
N LEU A 309 5.21 10.39 -10.98
CA LEU A 309 6.47 9.70 -11.29
C LEU A 309 6.50 8.25 -10.78
N ARG A 310 5.51 7.86 -9.97
CA ARG A 310 5.46 6.55 -9.31
C ARG A 310 4.75 5.53 -10.18
N HIS A 311 5.26 4.29 -10.15
CA HIS A 311 4.48 3.16 -10.63
C HIS A 311 3.34 2.86 -9.64
N ILE A 312 2.11 2.77 -10.17
CA ILE A 312 0.91 2.39 -9.42
C ILE A 312 0.53 0.96 -9.82
N ASN A 313 0.46 0.06 -8.84
CA ASN A 313 0.05 -1.32 -9.11
C ASN A 313 -1.44 -1.37 -9.46
N PRO A 314 -1.84 -1.85 -10.65
CA PRO A 314 -3.25 -1.99 -11.03
C PRO A 314 -4.00 -3.05 -10.20
N LEU A 315 -3.29 -4.04 -9.66
CA LEU A 315 -3.85 -5.12 -8.86
C LEU A 315 -3.33 -5.06 -7.41
N PRO A 316 -3.76 -4.07 -6.61
CA PRO A 316 -3.14 -3.78 -5.32
C PRO A 316 -3.34 -4.86 -4.25
N PHE A 317 -4.29 -5.76 -4.44
CA PHE A 317 -4.53 -6.91 -3.57
C PHE A 317 -3.65 -8.12 -3.92
N VAL A 318 -3.12 -8.17 -5.14
CA VAL A 318 -2.33 -9.31 -5.62
C VAL A 318 -0.88 -9.10 -5.20
N PRO A 319 -0.28 -10.03 -4.44
CA PRO A 319 1.13 -9.99 -4.08
C PRO A 319 2.04 -10.04 -5.31
N SER A 320 3.28 -9.61 -5.15
CA SER A 320 4.32 -9.83 -6.17
C SER A 320 4.61 -11.32 -6.36
N SER A 321 5.15 -11.68 -7.50
CA SER A 321 5.39 -13.08 -7.89
C SER A 321 6.29 -13.84 -6.90
N ASP A 322 7.29 -13.17 -6.32
CA ASP A 322 8.20 -13.72 -5.30
C ASP A 322 7.51 -14.02 -3.97
N MET A 323 6.44 -13.28 -3.62
CA MET A 323 5.66 -13.45 -2.40
C MET A 323 4.40 -14.31 -2.59
N MET A 324 4.07 -14.68 -3.83
CA MET A 324 2.78 -15.32 -4.16
C MET A 324 2.56 -16.64 -3.42
N HIS A 325 3.57 -17.50 -3.37
CA HIS A 325 3.47 -18.81 -2.73
C HIS A 325 3.19 -18.68 -1.22
N GLU A 326 4.01 -17.87 -0.53
CA GLU A 326 3.84 -17.62 0.91
C GLU A 326 2.47 -16.99 1.22
N ALA A 327 2.05 -16.03 0.41
CA ALA A 327 0.75 -15.38 0.56
C ALA A 327 -0.43 -16.34 0.36
N CYS A 328 -0.36 -17.23 -0.64
CA CYS A 328 -1.40 -18.24 -0.87
C CYS A 328 -1.50 -19.22 0.31
N ASP A 329 -0.38 -19.72 0.81
CA ASP A 329 -0.34 -20.63 1.97
C ASP A 329 -0.90 -19.97 3.22
N GLU A 330 -0.55 -18.69 3.48
CA GLU A 330 -1.06 -17.93 4.61
C GLU A 330 -2.57 -17.72 4.51
N ILE A 331 -3.08 -17.36 3.34
CA ILE A 331 -4.52 -17.15 3.08
C ILE A 331 -5.30 -18.43 3.34
N PHE A 332 -4.89 -19.55 2.75
CA PHE A 332 -5.55 -20.83 2.99
C PHE A 332 -5.48 -21.22 4.46
N SER A 333 -4.35 -21.00 5.13
CA SER A 333 -4.21 -21.29 6.55
C SER A 333 -5.19 -20.49 7.40
N ILE A 334 -5.41 -19.21 7.08
CA ILE A 334 -6.39 -18.34 7.76
C ILE A 334 -7.83 -18.85 7.52
N GLN A 335 -8.21 -19.09 6.25
CA GLN A 335 -9.55 -19.56 5.89
C GLN A 335 -9.87 -20.92 6.53
N VAL A 336 -8.97 -21.88 6.38
CA VAL A 336 -9.08 -23.24 6.93
C VAL A 336 -9.17 -23.20 8.46
N SER A 337 -8.34 -22.42 9.14
CA SER A 337 -8.36 -22.31 10.60
C SER A 337 -9.66 -21.67 11.09
N GLY A 338 -10.19 -20.69 10.37
CA GLY A 338 -11.47 -20.05 10.67
C GLY A 338 -12.64 -21.04 10.59
N LEU A 339 -12.75 -21.78 9.49
CA LEU A 339 -13.81 -22.80 9.31
C LEU A 339 -13.64 -23.97 10.28
N ALA A 340 -12.41 -24.45 10.48
CA ALA A 340 -12.12 -25.53 11.43
C ALA A 340 -12.60 -25.19 12.84
N LYS A 341 -12.33 -23.95 13.31
CA LYS A 341 -12.80 -23.50 14.62
C LYS A 341 -14.32 -23.51 14.73
N ARG A 342 -15.04 -23.12 13.65
CA ARG A 342 -16.51 -23.17 13.63
C ARG A 342 -17.04 -24.61 13.76
N LEU A 343 -16.51 -25.53 12.96
CA LEU A 343 -16.89 -26.94 12.97
C LEU A 343 -16.64 -27.58 14.33
N VAL A 344 -15.48 -27.36 14.92
CA VAL A 344 -15.15 -27.88 16.26
C VAL A 344 -16.07 -27.29 17.33
N HIS A 345 -16.36 -25.98 17.25
CA HIS A 345 -17.21 -25.29 18.23
C HIS A 345 -18.67 -25.77 18.19
N THR A 346 -19.21 -25.97 17.00
CA THR A 346 -20.58 -26.42 16.80
C THR A 346 -20.73 -27.95 16.87
N HIS A 347 -19.63 -28.68 17.04
CA HIS A 347 -19.57 -30.14 16.96
C HIS A 347 -20.10 -30.71 15.63
N SER A 348 -20.15 -29.89 14.59
CA SER A 348 -20.61 -30.32 13.26
C SER A 348 -19.50 -31.04 12.50
N LYS A 349 -19.88 -32.14 11.85
CA LYS A 349 -19.02 -32.89 10.92
C LYS A 349 -19.56 -32.82 9.49
N THR A 350 -20.44 -31.86 9.23
CA THR A 350 -21.08 -31.67 7.93
C THR A 350 -21.05 -30.19 7.55
N VAL A 351 -20.71 -29.91 6.30
CA VAL A 351 -20.90 -28.61 5.65
C VAL A 351 -21.71 -28.78 4.40
N VAL A 352 -22.56 -27.79 4.10
CA VAL A 352 -23.37 -27.74 2.90
C VAL A 352 -23.00 -26.49 2.12
N LEU A 353 -22.75 -26.62 0.82
CA LEU A 353 -22.44 -25.48 -0.03
C LEU A 353 -22.96 -25.66 -1.44
N GLY A 354 -23.42 -24.58 -2.06
CA GLY A 354 -23.83 -24.54 -3.46
C GLY A 354 -22.61 -24.51 -4.38
N ILE A 355 -22.55 -25.40 -5.37
CA ILE A 355 -21.48 -25.46 -6.36
C ILE A 355 -22.04 -25.11 -7.71
N SER A 356 -21.75 -23.87 -8.16
CA SER A 356 -22.17 -23.40 -9.50
C SER A 356 -21.18 -23.82 -10.60
N GLY A 357 -19.94 -24.17 -10.26
CA GLY A 357 -18.85 -24.36 -11.20
C GLY A 357 -18.06 -23.08 -11.51
N GLY A 358 -18.36 -21.97 -10.80
CA GLY A 358 -17.59 -20.72 -10.86
C GLY A 358 -16.46 -20.66 -9.83
N LEU A 359 -15.58 -19.66 -9.95
CA LEU A 359 -14.37 -19.49 -9.13
C LEU A 359 -14.65 -19.44 -7.61
N ASP A 360 -15.70 -18.74 -7.19
CA ASP A 360 -15.98 -18.51 -5.77
C ASP A 360 -16.44 -19.78 -5.06
N SER A 361 -17.37 -20.52 -5.68
CA SER A 361 -17.82 -21.80 -5.16
C SER A 361 -16.69 -22.84 -5.17
N THR A 362 -15.83 -22.79 -6.18
CA THR A 362 -14.62 -23.63 -6.27
C THR A 362 -13.66 -23.35 -5.13
N LEU A 363 -13.32 -22.09 -4.87
CA LEU A 363 -12.43 -21.74 -3.75
C LEU A 363 -13.03 -22.15 -2.40
N ALA A 364 -14.32 -21.88 -2.18
CA ALA A 364 -15.00 -22.28 -0.95
C ALA A 364 -14.97 -23.80 -0.74
N LEU A 365 -15.15 -24.57 -1.81
CA LEU A 365 -15.06 -26.03 -1.77
C LEU A 365 -13.66 -26.53 -1.45
N LEU A 366 -12.62 -25.93 -2.05
CA LEU A 366 -11.23 -26.25 -1.73
C LEU A 366 -10.90 -25.97 -0.27
N VAL A 367 -11.35 -24.83 0.28
CA VAL A 367 -11.20 -24.51 1.70
C VAL A 367 -11.90 -25.54 2.59
N CYS A 368 -13.11 -26.00 2.20
CA CYS A 368 -13.82 -27.06 2.94
C CYS A 368 -13.03 -28.38 2.91
N ALA A 369 -12.53 -28.81 1.75
CA ALA A 369 -11.74 -30.03 1.62
C ALA A 369 -10.48 -29.99 2.50
N MET A 370 -9.69 -28.91 2.40
CA MET A 370 -8.49 -28.73 3.23
C MET A 370 -8.81 -28.64 4.74
N THR A 371 -9.98 -28.09 5.09
CA THR A 371 -10.43 -28.03 6.49
C THR A 371 -10.75 -29.41 7.04
N PHE A 372 -11.45 -30.24 6.25
CA PHE A 372 -11.80 -31.60 6.64
C PHE A 372 -10.56 -32.48 6.78
N ASP A 373 -9.63 -32.38 5.84
CA ASP A 373 -8.33 -33.06 5.90
C ASP A 373 -7.56 -32.67 7.19
N LYS A 374 -7.48 -31.36 7.48
CA LYS A 374 -6.80 -30.84 8.67
C LYS A 374 -7.42 -31.34 9.98
N LEU A 375 -8.74 -31.51 10.01
CA LEU A 375 -9.47 -32.03 11.17
C LEU A 375 -9.50 -33.56 11.23
N GLY A 376 -9.04 -34.26 10.21
CA GLY A 376 -9.19 -35.72 10.07
C GLY A 376 -10.65 -36.16 9.90
N TYR A 377 -11.48 -35.30 9.33
CA TYR A 377 -12.88 -35.63 9.05
C TYR A 377 -13.01 -36.29 7.68
N ASP A 378 -14.02 -37.17 7.54
CA ASP A 378 -14.33 -37.77 6.24
C ASP A 378 -14.89 -36.71 5.29
N ARG A 379 -14.26 -36.53 4.12
CA ARG A 379 -14.71 -35.62 3.07
C ARG A 379 -16.17 -35.88 2.62
N LYS A 380 -16.73 -37.06 2.90
CA LYS A 380 -18.15 -37.33 2.70
C LYS A 380 -19.09 -36.47 3.55
N GLY A 381 -18.57 -35.84 4.61
CA GLY A 381 -19.28 -34.80 5.35
C GLY A 381 -19.38 -33.46 4.62
N ILE A 382 -18.67 -33.27 3.53
CA ILE A 382 -18.83 -32.12 2.64
C ILE A 382 -19.93 -32.44 1.64
N VAL A 383 -21.04 -31.71 1.68
CA VAL A 383 -22.19 -31.89 0.80
C VAL A 383 -22.22 -30.75 -0.22
N GLY A 384 -21.68 -31.01 -1.39
CA GLY A 384 -21.75 -30.09 -2.53
C GLY A 384 -23.08 -30.25 -3.24
N VAL A 385 -23.82 -29.15 -3.40
CA VAL A 385 -25.12 -29.14 -4.03
C VAL A 385 -25.06 -28.36 -5.33
N THR A 386 -25.28 -29.04 -6.47
CA THR A 386 -25.52 -28.36 -7.74
C THR A 386 -27.03 -28.19 -7.93
N MET A 387 -27.46 -26.99 -8.28
CA MET A 387 -28.87 -26.62 -8.36
C MET A 387 -29.18 -26.00 -9.72
N PRO A 388 -29.30 -26.84 -10.77
CA PRO A 388 -29.61 -26.34 -12.10
C PRO A 388 -30.92 -25.53 -12.12
N GLY A 389 -30.83 -24.31 -12.67
CA GLY A 389 -31.93 -23.40 -12.92
C GLY A 389 -32.07 -23.11 -14.42
N PHE A 390 -32.70 -22.00 -14.75
CA PHE A 390 -33.00 -21.64 -16.14
C PHE A 390 -31.78 -21.15 -16.94
N GLY A 391 -30.73 -20.68 -16.26
CA GLY A 391 -29.53 -20.12 -16.89
C GLY A 391 -28.27 -20.98 -16.75
N THR A 392 -28.35 -22.18 -16.20
CA THR A 392 -27.19 -23.06 -16.00
C THR A 392 -26.69 -23.60 -17.33
N THR A 393 -25.36 -23.46 -17.60
CA THR A 393 -24.74 -23.98 -18.84
C THR A 393 -24.14 -25.37 -18.63
N ASP A 394 -24.00 -26.14 -19.70
CA ASP A 394 -23.39 -27.49 -19.64
C ASP A 394 -21.94 -27.44 -19.15
N ARG A 395 -21.19 -26.40 -19.51
CA ARG A 395 -19.76 -26.26 -19.11
C ARG A 395 -19.63 -26.08 -17.59
N THR A 396 -20.35 -25.14 -17.01
CA THR A 396 -20.28 -24.89 -15.57
C THR A 396 -20.81 -26.05 -14.75
N TYR A 397 -21.90 -26.67 -15.23
CA TYR A 397 -22.44 -27.89 -14.63
C TYR A 397 -21.42 -29.03 -14.62
N ASN A 398 -20.80 -29.34 -15.78
CA ASN A 398 -19.79 -30.39 -15.87
C ASN A 398 -18.58 -30.13 -15.01
N ASN A 399 -18.12 -28.89 -14.94
CA ASN A 399 -17.02 -28.48 -14.06
C ASN A 399 -17.37 -28.70 -12.59
N ALA A 400 -18.56 -28.30 -12.16
CA ALA A 400 -19.04 -28.54 -10.80
C ALA A 400 -19.01 -30.02 -10.42
N ILE A 401 -19.61 -30.88 -11.27
CA ILE A 401 -19.66 -32.32 -11.04
C ILE A 401 -18.25 -32.94 -11.03
N SER A 402 -17.40 -32.62 -12.02
CA SER A 402 -16.05 -33.15 -12.13
C SER A 402 -15.21 -32.81 -10.90
N LEU A 403 -15.25 -31.56 -10.44
CA LEU A 403 -14.52 -31.11 -9.25
C LEU A 403 -15.00 -31.83 -7.99
N MET A 404 -16.30 -31.91 -7.77
CA MET A 404 -16.89 -32.59 -6.61
C MET A 404 -16.53 -34.09 -6.58
N GLN A 405 -16.52 -34.75 -7.74
CA GLN A 405 -16.12 -36.16 -7.88
C GLN A 405 -14.65 -36.35 -7.56
N SER A 406 -13.77 -35.51 -8.09
CA SER A 406 -12.32 -35.60 -7.87
C SER A 406 -11.93 -35.39 -6.40
N LEU A 407 -12.64 -34.49 -5.70
CA LEU A 407 -12.42 -34.24 -4.27
C LEU A 407 -13.05 -35.33 -3.37
N GLY A 408 -13.85 -36.26 -3.92
CA GLY A 408 -14.42 -37.39 -3.18
C GLY A 408 -15.52 -37.01 -2.20
N ILE A 409 -16.17 -35.87 -2.36
CA ILE A 409 -17.22 -35.35 -1.47
C ILE A 409 -18.60 -35.99 -1.74
N THR A 410 -19.61 -35.68 -0.94
CA THR A 410 -21.01 -36.04 -1.19
C THR A 410 -21.63 -35.06 -2.19
N ILE A 411 -22.22 -35.57 -3.26
CA ILE A 411 -22.82 -34.75 -4.32
C ILE A 411 -24.33 -34.86 -4.23
N ARG A 412 -25.02 -33.74 -4.30
CA ARG A 412 -26.46 -33.66 -4.50
C ARG A 412 -26.79 -32.78 -5.70
N GLU A 413 -27.71 -33.27 -6.53
CA GLU A 413 -28.27 -32.50 -7.64
C GLU A 413 -29.75 -32.24 -7.37
N ILE A 414 -30.13 -30.97 -7.33
CA ILE A 414 -31.50 -30.55 -7.02
C ILE A 414 -31.89 -29.43 -8.00
N SER A 415 -32.73 -29.76 -9.00
CA SER A 415 -33.26 -28.73 -9.90
C SER A 415 -34.25 -27.82 -9.17
N ILE A 416 -34.07 -26.51 -9.36
CA ILE A 416 -34.95 -25.49 -8.77
C ILE A 416 -36.13 -25.09 -9.68
N CYS A 417 -36.16 -25.56 -10.92
CA CYS A 417 -37.11 -25.07 -11.92
C CYS A 417 -38.56 -25.17 -11.45
N LYS A 418 -38.98 -26.33 -10.95
CA LYS A 418 -40.40 -26.55 -10.55
C LYS A 418 -40.82 -25.71 -9.36
N SER A 419 -39.97 -25.55 -8.36
CA SER A 419 -40.26 -24.71 -7.17
C SER A 419 -40.33 -23.25 -7.54
N VAL A 420 -39.40 -22.77 -8.39
CA VAL A 420 -39.39 -21.38 -8.86
C VAL A 420 -40.59 -21.11 -9.78
N GLU A 421 -40.96 -22.01 -10.68
CA GLU A 421 -42.18 -21.91 -11.51
C GLU A 421 -43.43 -21.78 -10.63
N GLN A 422 -43.58 -22.64 -9.62
CA GLN A 422 -44.68 -22.55 -8.69
C GLN A 422 -44.69 -21.24 -7.91
N HIS A 423 -43.51 -20.80 -7.41
CA HIS A 423 -43.38 -19.55 -6.71
C HIS A 423 -43.81 -18.35 -7.58
N PHE A 424 -43.40 -18.32 -8.86
CA PHE A 424 -43.80 -17.24 -9.77
C PHE A 424 -45.32 -17.24 -10.04
N LEU A 425 -45.93 -18.42 -10.17
CA LEU A 425 -47.40 -18.52 -10.27
C LEU A 425 -48.09 -17.98 -9.00
N ASP A 426 -47.54 -18.27 -7.80
CA ASP A 426 -48.13 -17.85 -6.53
C ASP A 426 -48.07 -16.34 -6.29
N ILE A 427 -47.11 -15.66 -6.93
CA ILE A 427 -46.94 -14.20 -6.81
C ILE A 427 -47.37 -13.43 -8.07
N ASP A 428 -48.05 -14.09 -9.01
CA ASP A 428 -48.51 -13.51 -10.28
C ASP A 428 -47.38 -12.91 -11.15
N HIS A 429 -46.18 -13.50 -11.10
CA HIS A 429 -45.04 -13.07 -11.93
C HIS A 429 -44.96 -13.89 -13.22
N ASP A 430 -44.87 -13.20 -14.38
CA ASP A 430 -44.68 -13.86 -15.66
C ASP A 430 -43.25 -14.38 -15.82
N ILE A 431 -43.07 -15.68 -15.95
CA ILE A 431 -41.78 -16.35 -16.11
C ILE A 431 -40.99 -15.89 -17.34
N ASN A 432 -41.63 -15.30 -18.34
CA ASN A 432 -40.97 -14.74 -19.51
C ASN A 432 -40.38 -13.34 -19.29
N VAL A 433 -40.68 -12.70 -18.15
CA VAL A 433 -40.12 -11.42 -17.76
C VAL A 433 -38.87 -11.66 -16.92
N HIS A 434 -37.70 -11.53 -17.55
CA HIS A 434 -36.40 -11.75 -16.92
C HIS A 434 -35.90 -10.49 -16.18
N ASP A 435 -36.62 -10.08 -15.15
CA ASP A 435 -36.31 -8.93 -14.30
C ASP A 435 -35.61 -9.35 -12.98
N VAL A 436 -35.42 -8.39 -12.09
CA VAL A 436 -34.84 -8.60 -10.73
C VAL A 436 -35.65 -9.65 -9.93
N THR A 437 -36.96 -9.78 -10.13
CA THR A 437 -37.79 -10.77 -9.44
C THR A 437 -37.44 -12.17 -9.91
N TYR A 438 -37.29 -12.34 -11.23
CA TYR A 438 -36.87 -13.57 -11.84
C TYR A 438 -35.51 -14.09 -11.36
N GLU A 439 -34.52 -13.18 -11.29
CA GLU A 439 -33.18 -13.51 -10.80
C GLU A 439 -33.19 -13.84 -9.30
N ASN A 440 -33.76 -12.95 -8.50
CA ASN A 440 -33.80 -13.11 -7.05
C ASN A 440 -34.62 -14.29 -6.56
N GLY A 441 -35.69 -14.67 -7.27
CA GLY A 441 -36.47 -15.86 -6.98
C GLY A 441 -35.62 -17.11 -7.03
N GLN A 442 -34.86 -17.28 -8.09
CA GLN A 442 -33.93 -18.41 -8.25
C GLN A 442 -32.83 -18.45 -7.18
N ALA A 443 -32.22 -17.31 -6.89
CA ALA A 443 -31.15 -17.22 -5.89
C ALA A 443 -31.65 -17.56 -4.48
N ARG A 444 -32.87 -17.10 -4.11
CA ARG A 444 -33.46 -17.41 -2.79
C ARG A 444 -33.84 -18.87 -2.67
N GLU A 445 -34.40 -19.49 -3.73
CA GLU A 445 -34.73 -20.92 -3.75
C GLU A 445 -33.46 -21.76 -3.49
N ARG A 446 -32.35 -21.44 -4.16
CA ARG A 446 -31.08 -22.13 -3.92
C ARG A 446 -30.65 -22.00 -2.46
N THR A 447 -30.74 -20.83 -1.88
CA THR A 447 -30.33 -20.59 -0.48
C THR A 447 -31.25 -21.33 0.49
N GLN A 448 -32.58 -21.36 0.25
CA GLN A 448 -33.55 -22.11 1.06
C GLN A 448 -33.16 -23.59 1.09
N ILE A 449 -32.90 -24.19 -0.06
CA ILE A 449 -32.51 -25.61 -0.18
C ILE A 449 -31.25 -25.89 0.63
N LEU A 450 -30.22 -25.02 0.54
CA LEU A 450 -28.97 -25.19 1.29
C LEU A 450 -29.19 -25.12 2.80
N MET A 451 -29.99 -24.17 3.27
CA MET A 451 -30.29 -23.98 4.70
C MET A 451 -31.08 -25.17 5.26
N ASP A 452 -32.09 -25.66 4.52
CA ASP A 452 -32.91 -26.81 4.96
C ASP A 452 -32.13 -28.11 4.93
N LEU A 453 -31.27 -28.34 3.93
CA LEU A 453 -30.33 -29.47 3.93
C LEU A 453 -29.35 -29.42 5.10
N SER A 454 -28.83 -28.22 5.41
CA SER A 454 -27.96 -28.04 6.56
C SER A 454 -28.65 -28.42 7.86
N ASN A 455 -29.89 -27.99 8.07
CA ASN A 455 -30.71 -28.39 9.22
C ASN A 455 -30.93 -29.90 9.29
N GLN A 456 -31.30 -30.50 8.16
CA GLN A 456 -31.56 -31.95 8.06
C GLN A 456 -30.33 -32.80 8.38
N LEU A 457 -29.14 -32.31 7.99
CA LEU A 457 -27.88 -33.03 8.12
C LEU A 457 -27.06 -32.63 9.39
N GLY A 458 -27.55 -31.67 10.16
CA GLY A 458 -26.83 -31.15 11.34
C GLY A 458 -25.53 -30.44 10.96
N GLY A 459 -25.53 -29.74 9.82
CA GLY A 459 -24.38 -29.13 9.22
C GLY A 459 -24.38 -27.60 9.30
N LEU A 460 -23.41 -27.00 8.63
CA LEU A 460 -23.29 -25.54 8.44
C LEU A 460 -23.32 -25.21 6.95
N VAL A 461 -24.03 -24.15 6.57
CA VAL A 461 -23.95 -23.58 5.22
C VAL A 461 -22.70 -22.72 5.11
N VAL A 462 -21.81 -23.06 4.17
CA VAL A 462 -20.60 -22.27 3.85
C VAL A 462 -20.90 -21.34 2.68
N GLY A 463 -20.67 -20.03 2.92
CA GLY A 463 -20.87 -18.99 1.92
C GLY A 463 -19.70 -18.86 0.96
N THR A 464 -20.01 -18.53 -0.26
CA THR A 464 -19.06 -18.41 -1.37
C THR A 464 -18.77 -16.96 -1.78
N GLY A 465 -19.59 -15.98 -1.37
CA GLY A 465 -19.48 -14.57 -1.75
C GLY A 465 -18.13 -13.96 -1.36
N ASP A 466 -17.57 -13.17 -2.26
CA ASP A 466 -16.26 -12.52 -2.13
C ASP A 466 -16.35 -11.03 -1.75
N LEU A 467 -15.19 -10.42 -1.50
CA LEU A 467 -15.09 -9.01 -1.09
C LEU A 467 -15.64 -8.04 -2.15
N SER A 468 -15.37 -8.30 -3.42
CA SER A 468 -15.75 -7.43 -4.54
C SER A 468 -17.26 -7.41 -4.75
N GLU A 469 -17.88 -8.59 -4.70
CA GLU A 469 -19.34 -8.74 -4.74
C GLU A 469 -20.01 -8.05 -3.55
N LEU A 470 -19.47 -8.23 -2.36
CA LEU A 470 -19.96 -7.58 -1.14
C LEU A 470 -19.82 -6.05 -1.20
N ALA A 471 -18.74 -5.51 -1.78
CA ALA A 471 -18.55 -4.09 -1.95
C ALA A 471 -19.59 -3.47 -2.89
N LEU A 472 -19.84 -4.13 -4.02
CA LEU A 472 -20.80 -3.70 -5.03
C LEU A 472 -22.26 -4.05 -4.68
N GLY A 473 -22.47 -4.90 -3.66
CA GLY A 473 -23.76 -5.49 -3.34
C GLY A 473 -24.30 -6.34 -4.49
N TRP A 474 -23.41 -7.00 -5.24
CA TRP A 474 -23.74 -7.91 -6.33
C TRP A 474 -24.03 -9.30 -5.78
N ALA A 475 -25.13 -9.38 -5.06
CA ALA A 475 -25.69 -10.60 -4.47
C ALA A 475 -27.15 -10.35 -4.15
N THR A 476 -27.96 -11.39 -4.21
CA THR A 476 -29.38 -11.33 -3.84
C THR A 476 -29.51 -11.25 -2.32
N TYR A 477 -30.14 -10.19 -1.82
CA TYR A 477 -30.45 -10.05 -0.39
C TYR A 477 -31.30 -11.23 0.09
N ASN A 478 -30.88 -11.85 1.19
CA ASN A 478 -31.49 -13.07 1.73
C ASN A 478 -31.52 -14.24 0.72
N GLY A 479 -30.56 -14.24 -0.19
CA GLY A 479 -30.27 -15.32 -1.12
C GLY A 479 -28.81 -15.74 -0.98
N ASP A 480 -28.06 -15.73 -2.07
CA ASP A 480 -26.64 -16.09 -2.13
C ASP A 480 -25.73 -15.22 -1.23
N HIS A 481 -26.18 -14.06 -0.80
CA HIS A 481 -25.47 -13.22 0.16
C HIS A 481 -25.48 -13.79 1.60
N MET A 482 -26.34 -14.78 1.91
CA MET A 482 -26.50 -15.36 3.24
C MET A 482 -25.86 -16.73 3.35
N SER A 483 -25.22 -16.96 4.49
CA SER A 483 -24.64 -18.24 4.88
C SER A 483 -24.45 -18.29 6.41
N MET A 484 -23.97 -19.40 6.94
CA MET A 484 -23.61 -19.51 8.36
C MET A 484 -22.15 -19.14 8.61
N TYR A 485 -21.29 -19.24 7.57
CA TYR A 485 -19.90 -18.81 7.60
C TYR A 485 -19.37 -18.52 6.20
N GLY A 486 -18.95 -17.29 5.92
CA GLY A 486 -18.45 -16.86 4.61
C GLY A 486 -16.92 -16.94 4.52
N VAL A 487 -16.39 -18.02 3.93
CA VAL A 487 -14.94 -18.25 3.89
C VAL A 487 -14.19 -17.29 2.95
N ASN A 488 -14.85 -16.80 1.89
CA ASN A 488 -14.24 -15.92 0.89
C ASN A 488 -14.48 -14.42 1.13
N ALA A 489 -15.24 -14.03 2.16
CA ALA A 489 -15.73 -12.66 2.36
C ALA A 489 -14.60 -11.59 2.48
N GLY A 490 -13.37 -12.00 2.75
CA GLY A 490 -12.20 -11.12 2.83
C GLY A 490 -11.31 -11.11 1.58
N LEU A 491 -11.69 -11.82 0.51
CA LEU A 491 -10.88 -11.98 -0.70
C LEU A 491 -11.49 -11.24 -1.89
N PRO A 492 -10.72 -10.39 -2.60
CA PRO A 492 -11.18 -9.74 -3.81
C PRO A 492 -11.21 -10.72 -5.00
N LYS A 493 -12.12 -10.49 -5.94
CA LYS A 493 -12.28 -11.32 -7.13
C LYS A 493 -11.00 -11.49 -7.93
N THR A 494 -10.20 -10.43 -8.06
CA THR A 494 -8.93 -10.46 -8.77
C THR A 494 -7.91 -11.42 -8.14
N PHE A 495 -7.96 -11.64 -6.83
CA PHE A 495 -7.03 -12.55 -6.17
C PHE A 495 -7.52 -14.00 -6.13
N ILE A 496 -8.85 -14.25 -6.12
CA ILE A 496 -9.41 -15.60 -6.10
C ILE A 496 -8.89 -16.43 -7.30
N ARG A 497 -8.77 -15.83 -8.47
CA ARG A 497 -8.21 -16.48 -9.67
C ARG A 497 -6.79 -17.02 -9.42
N HIS A 498 -5.95 -16.23 -8.77
CA HIS A 498 -4.58 -16.64 -8.44
C HIS A 498 -4.53 -17.76 -7.40
N LEU A 499 -5.44 -17.73 -6.41
CA LEU A 499 -5.54 -18.80 -5.42
C LEU A 499 -5.97 -20.13 -6.03
N VAL A 500 -6.96 -20.11 -6.93
CA VAL A 500 -7.40 -21.35 -7.62
C VAL A 500 -6.30 -21.87 -8.55
N ALA A 501 -5.58 -20.99 -9.25
CA ALA A 501 -4.43 -21.36 -10.07
C ALA A 501 -3.30 -21.98 -9.22
N TYR A 502 -3.00 -21.39 -8.06
CA TYR A 502 -2.02 -21.94 -7.12
C TYR A 502 -2.36 -23.38 -6.68
N VAL A 503 -3.64 -23.66 -6.36
CA VAL A 503 -4.09 -25.00 -6.02
C VAL A 503 -3.95 -25.95 -7.21
N ALA A 504 -4.33 -25.52 -8.40
CA ALA A 504 -4.23 -26.30 -9.62
C ALA A 504 -2.78 -26.72 -9.95
N GLU A 505 -1.82 -25.85 -9.65
CA GLU A 505 -0.41 -26.08 -9.96
C GLU A 505 0.34 -26.87 -8.88
N ASN A 506 -0.06 -26.74 -7.60
CA ASN A 506 0.75 -27.21 -6.48
C ASN A 506 0.11 -28.28 -5.59
N LEU A 507 -1.23 -28.39 -5.55
CA LEU A 507 -1.91 -29.14 -4.48
C LEU A 507 -2.84 -30.26 -4.94
N VAL A 508 -3.03 -30.46 -6.24
CA VAL A 508 -4.00 -31.43 -6.78
C VAL A 508 -3.39 -32.35 -7.85
N ASP A 509 -4.10 -33.45 -8.17
CA ASP A 509 -3.75 -34.33 -9.27
C ASP A 509 -4.06 -33.73 -10.66
N ASP A 510 -3.55 -34.37 -11.74
CA ASP A 510 -3.68 -33.86 -13.12
C ASP A 510 -5.15 -33.68 -13.54
N LYS A 511 -6.06 -34.57 -13.13
CA LYS A 511 -7.47 -34.48 -13.49
C LYS A 511 -8.17 -33.29 -12.81
N SER A 512 -7.90 -33.07 -11.54
CA SER A 512 -8.39 -31.93 -10.79
C SER A 512 -7.80 -30.62 -11.34
N ARG A 513 -6.52 -30.65 -11.74
CA ARG A 513 -5.83 -29.52 -12.37
C ARG A 513 -6.52 -29.08 -13.66
N GLU A 514 -6.83 -30.00 -14.58
CA GLU A 514 -7.51 -29.69 -15.84
C GLU A 514 -8.88 -29.02 -15.57
N THR A 515 -9.66 -29.55 -14.62
CA THR A 515 -10.94 -28.98 -14.23
C THR A 515 -10.79 -27.57 -13.64
N LEU A 516 -9.81 -27.34 -12.76
CA LEU A 516 -9.57 -26.03 -12.15
C LEU A 516 -9.12 -25.00 -13.20
N LEU A 517 -8.29 -25.38 -14.16
CA LEU A 517 -7.87 -24.50 -15.26
C LEU A 517 -9.05 -24.13 -16.17
N ASP A 518 -9.96 -25.08 -16.47
CA ASP A 518 -11.17 -24.77 -17.25
C ASP A 518 -12.13 -23.83 -16.49
N ILE A 519 -12.23 -23.97 -15.16
CA ILE A 519 -12.98 -23.03 -14.32
C ILE A 519 -12.38 -21.62 -14.39
N ILE A 520 -11.05 -21.50 -14.33
CA ILE A 520 -10.34 -20.22 -14.42
C ILE A 520 -10.60 -19.52 -15.76
N ASP A 521 -10.73 -20.29 -16.85
CA ASP A 521 -10.99 -19.76 -18.20
C ASP A 521 -12.48 -19.51 -18.49
N THR A 522 -13.36 -19.90 -17.56
CA THR A 522 -14.81 -19.68 -17.73
C THR A 522 -15.16 -18.21 -17.42
N PRO A 523 -15.89 -17.50 -18.31
CA PRO A 523 -16.35 -16.13 -18.05
C PRO A 523 -17.25 -16.06 -16.81
N ILE A 524 -17.08 -14.98 -16.03
CA ILE A 524 -17.92 -14.74 -14.84
C ILE A 524 -19.34 -14.38 -15.29
N SER A 525 -20.32 -15.18 -14.86
CA SER A 525 -21.74 -15.02 -15.21
C SER A 525 -22.62 -15.32 -14.00
N PRO A 526 -23.75 -14.62 -13.81
CA PRO A 526 -24.69 -14.90 -12.73
C PRO A 526 -25.50 -16.20 -12.93
N GLU A 527 -25.49 -16.80 -14.13
CA GLU A 527 -26.22 -18.05 -14.50
C GLU A 527 -27.71 -18.05 -14.12
N LEU A 528 -28.34 -16.88 -14.11
CA LEU A 528 -29.74 -16.72 -13.74
C LEU A 528 -30.66 -16.52 -14.95
N ILE A 529 -30.13 -16.01 -16.06
CA ILE A 529 -30.84 -15.76 -17.31
C ILE A 529 -30.46 -16.86 -18.32
N PRO A 530 -31.45 -17.41 -19.08
CA PRO A 530 -31.19 -18.44 -20.09
C PRO A 530 -30.13 -18.00 -21.10
N ALA A 531 -29.24 -18.93 -21.49
CA ALA A 531 -28.29 -18.74 -22.59
C ALA A 531 -29.02 -18.42 -23.91
N ASP A 532 -28.30 -17.95 -24.91
CA ASP A 532 -28.85 -17.74 -26.25
C ASP A 532 -29.08 -19.05 -26.99
N GLU A 533 -29.66 -18.97 -28.21
CA GLU A 533 -29.97 -20.15 -29.03
C GLU A 533 -28.73 -20.99 -29.42
N LYS A 534 -27.51 -20.44 -29.22
CA LYS A 534 -26.23 -21.13 -29.48
C LYS A 534 -25.61 -21.71 -28.22
N GLY A 535 -26.21 -21.49 -27.05
CA GLY A 535 -25.69 -21.90 -25.75
C GLY A 535 -24.65 -20.94 -25.16
N ASP A 536 -24.45 -19.77 -25.76
CA ASP A 536 -23.51 -18.75 -25.26
C ASP A 536 -24.13 -17.95 -24.11
N ILE A 537 -23.28 -17.56 -23.16
CA ILE A 537 -23.64 -16.74 -21.99
C ILE A 537 -24.10 -15.35 -22.47
N LYS A 538 -25.41 -15.08 -22.31
CA LYS A 538 -26.06 -13.86 -22.77
C LYS A 538 -25.70 -12.61 -21.92
N GLN A 539 -25.31 -12.83 -20.68
CA GLN A 539 -25.07 -11.77 -19.70
C GLN A 539 -23.77 -12.04 -18.94
N LYS A 540 -22.77 -11.25 -19.22
CA LYS A 540 -21.55 -11.24 -18.40
C LYS A 540 -21.75 -10.29 -17.23
N THR A 541 -21.32 -10.69 -16.04
CA THR A 541 -21.40 -9.86 -14.83
C THR A 541 -20.70 -8.53 -15.04
N GLU A 542 -19.53 -8.54 -15.69
CA GLU A 542 -18.75 -7.33 -15.92
C GLU A 542 -19.40 -6.33 -16.87
N ASP A 543 -20.30 -6.77 -17.76
CA ASP A 543 -21.08 -5.86 -18.63
C ASP A 543 -22.10 -5.02 -17.82
N LEU A 544 -22.52 -5.54 -16.65
CA LEU A 544 -23.53 -4.90 -15.80
C LEU A 544 -22.96 -4.09 -14.64
N VAL A 545 -21.91 -4.61 -14.02
CA VAL A 545 -21.32 -4.00 -12.83
C VAL A 545 -19.97 -3.37 -13.09
N GLY A 546 -19.31 -3.70 -14.19
CA GLY A 546 -17.99 -3.25 -14.58
C GLY A 546 -16.86 -4.22 -14.26
N PRO A 547 -15.67 -3.97 -14.80
CA PRO A 547 -14.50 -4.81 -14.59
C PRO A 547 -14.09 -4.89 -13.11
N TYR A 548 -13.93 -6.10 -12.60
CA TYR A 548 -13.52 -6.30 -11.22
C TYR A 548 -12.13 -5.72 -10.91
N GLU A 549 -11.24 -5.64 -11.89
CA GLU A 549 -9.92 -5.02 -11.72
C GLU A 549 -10.04 -3.56 -11.29
N LEU A 550 -10.91 -2.77 -11.94
CA LEU A 550 -11.18 -1.39 -11.57
C LEU A 550 -11.84 -1.29 -10.20
N HIS A 551 -12.83 -2.15 -9.91
CA HIS A 551 -13.53 -2.12 -8.63
C HIS A 551 -12.62 -2.48 -7.47
N ASP A 552 -11.81 -3.53 -7.60
CA ASP A 552 -10.85 -3.93 -6.58
C ASP A 552 -9.80 -2.84 -6.33
N PHE A 553 -9.35 -2.18 -7.40
CA PHE A 553 -8.50 -1.00 -7.29
C PHE A 553 -9.16 0.13 -6.48
N PHE A 554 -10.41 0.45 -6.79
CA PHE A 554 -11.16 1.48 -6.05
C PHE A 554 -11.42 1.07 -4.61
N ILE A 555 -11.84 -0.18 -4.35
CA ILE A 555 -12.06 -0.72 -3.00
C ILE A 555 -10.80 -0.56 -2.16
N TYR A 556 -9.66 -1.00 -2.69
CA TYR A 556 -8.39 -0.95 -1.97
C TYR A 556 -8.04 0.47 -1.54
N HIS A 557 -8.02 1.39 -2.47
CA HIS A 557 -7.59 2.77 -2.22
C HIS A 557 -8.62 3.58 -1.41
N PHE A 558 -9.90 3.38 -1.68
CA PHE A 558 -10.99 4.03 -0.96
C PHE A 558 -11.03 3.59 0.52
N MET A 559 -10.99 2.29 0.78
CA MET A 559 -11.12 1.77 2.14
C MET A 559 -9.84 1.91 2.95
N SER A 560 -8.69 1.59 2.37
CA SER A 560 -7.42 1.65 3.09
C SER A 560 -7.02 3.08 3.44
N TYR A 561 -7.19 4.01 2.50
CA TYR A 561 -6.64 5.36 2.61
C TYR A 561 -7.68 6.47 2.63
N GLY A 562 -8.94 6.20 2.29
CA GLY A 562 -9.99 7.20 2.24
C GLY A 562 -9.76 8.25 1.15
N PHE A 563 -9.17 7.84 0.02
CA PHE A 563 -8.89 8.75 -1.08
C PHE A 563 -10.14 9.34 -1.70
N LYS A 564 -10.05 10.60 -2.09
CA LYS A 564 -11.11 11.32 -2.80
C LYS A 564 -11.28 10.77 -4.22
N PRO A 565 -12.47 10.90 -4.81
CA PRO A 565 -12.74 10.46 -6.19
C PRO A 565 -11.73 10.96 -7.22
N GLY A 566 -11.34 12.23 -7.15
CA GLY A 566 -10.34 12.80 -8.06
C GLY A 566 -8.98 12.12 -7.98
N LYS A 567 -8.55 11.75 -6.75
CA LYS A 567 -7.30 10.99 -6.58
C LYS A 567 -7.44 9.55 -7.03
N LEU A 568 -8.57 8.89 -6.77
CA LEU A 568 -8.85 7.52 -7.25
C LEU A 568 -8.79 7.46 -8.78
N TYR A 569 -9.43 8.42 -9.45
CA TYR A 569 -9.41 8.54 -10.90
C TYR A 569 -7.99 8.77 -11.44
N MET A 570 -7.26 9.73 -10.87
CA MET A 570 -5.89 10.03 -11.28
C MET A 570 -4.98 8.80 -11.14
N LEU A 571 -5.06 8.08 -10.01
CA LEU A 571 -4.27 6.87 -9.79
C LEU A 571 -4.65 5.74 -10.77
N ALA A 572 -5.94 5.55 -11.04
CA ALA A 572 -6.41 4.54 -12.00
C ALA A 572 -5.91 4.81 -13.41
N ARG A 573 -5.95 6.07 -13.88
CA ARG A 573 -5.38 6.46 -15.18
C ARG A 573 -3.90 6.15 -15.34
N HIS A 574 -3.14 6.13 -14.25
CA HIS A 574 -1.71 5.80 -14.27
C HIS A 574 -1.44 4.31 -14.04
N ALA A 575 -2.40 3.60 -13.46
CA ALA A 575 -2.27 2.18 -13.15
C ALA A 575 -2.64 1.29 -14.35
N PHE A 576 -3.66 1.70 -15.12
CA PHE A 576 -4.20 0.90 -16.20
C PHE A 576 -3.83 1.47 -17.57
N ASP A 577 -3.75 0.58 -18.56
CA ASP A 577 -3.51 0.96 -19.96
C ASP A 577 -4.74 1.71 -20.51
N GLU A 578 -4.53 2.86 -21.14
CA GLU A 578 -5.58 3.67 -21.76
C GLU A 578 -6.30 2.92 -22.89
N ALA A 579 -5.63 2.01 -23.59
CA ALA A 579 -6.24 1.17 -24.61
C ALA A 579 -7.23 0.15 -24.02
N GLN A 580 -6.99 -0.32 -22.78
CA GLN A 580 -7.88 -1.23 -22.06
C GLN A 580 -9.00 -0.47 -21.34
N TYR A 581 -8.66 0.63 -20.65
CA TYR A 581 -9.60 1.45 -19.90
C TYR A 581 -9.44 2.93 -20.22
N PRO A 582 -10.13 3.42 -21.26
CA PRO A 582 -10.17 4.85 -21.56
C PRO A 582 -10.71 5.71 -20.40
N ASP A 583 -10.38 6.98 -20.40
CA ASP A 583 -10.75 7.94 -19.36
C ASP A 583 -12.23 7.96 -18.99
N ASP A 584 -13.10 7.92 -19.98
CA ASP A 584 -14.55 7.90 -19.80
C ASP A 584 -15.04 6.59 -19.17
N VAL A 585 -14.40 5.47 -19.47
CA VAL A 585 -14.68 4.16 -18.87
C VAL A 585 -14.30 4.16 -17.39
N ILE A 586 -13.10 4.65 -17.04
CA ILE A 586 -12.67 4.77 -15.65
C ILE A 586 -13.63 5.67 -14.84
N LYS A 587 -13.99 6.84 -15.40
CA LYS A 587 -14.95 7.76 -14.77
C LYS A 587 -16.33 7.14 -14.58
N HIS A 588 -16.81 6.43 -15.59
CA HIS A 588 -18.11 5.74 -15.51
C HIS A 588 -18.13 4.72 -14.37
N TRP A 589 -17.15 3.81 -14.34
CA TRP A 589 -17.11 2.75 -13.34
C TRP A 589 -16.77 3.25 -11.93
N LEU A 590 -16.03 4.34 -11.79
CA LEU A 590 -15.86 5.01 -10.49
C LEU A 590 -17.18 5.54 -9.96
N LYS A 591 -18.02 6.19 -10.80
CA LYS A 591 -19.36 6.64 -10.41
C LYS A 591 -20.28 5.46 -10.04
N VAL A 592 -20.24 4.38 -10.81
CA VAL A 592 -20.99 3.15 -10.54
C VAL A 592 -20.55 2.54 -9.21
N PHE A 593 -19.23 2.41 -8.98
CA PHE A 593 -18.66 1.92 -7.72
C PHE A 593 -19.19 2.71 -6.53
N LEU A 594 -19.03 4.03 -6.53
CA LEU A 594 -19.44 4.89 -5.41
C LEU A 594 -20.95 4.79 -5.16
N ARG A 595 -21.78 4.84 -6.21
CA ARG A 595 -23.24 4.70 -6.09
C ARG A 595 -23.62 3.37 -5.47
N ARG A 596 -23.08 2.28 -5.98
CA ARG A 596 -23.39 0.93 -5.49
C ARG A 596 -22.86 0.70 -4.09
N PHE A 597 -21.63 1.13 -3.81
CA PHE A 597 -21.01 0.98 -2.49
C PHE A 597 -21.86 1.62 -1.38
N PHE A 598 -22.43 2.76 -1.63
CA PHE A 598 -23.34 3.41 -0.67
C PHE A 598 -24.72 2.76 -0.64
N ASN A 599 -25.39 2.65 -1.77
CA ASN A 599 -26.77 2.19 -1.85
C ASN A 599 -26.96 0.73 -1.39
N GLN A 600 -25.92 -0.09 -1.48
CA GLN A 600 -25.97 -1.51 -1.13
C GLN A 600 -25.49 -1.80 0.32
N GLN A 601 -25.25 -0.78 1.14
CA GLN A 601 -24.81 -0.97 2.53
C GLN A 601 -25.77 -1.81 3.37
N PHE A 602 -27.07 -1.75 3.15
CA PHE A 602 -28.05 -2.54 3.89
C PHE A 602 -27.78 -4.06 3.79
N LYS A 603 -27.24 -4.53 2.66
CA LYS A 603 -26.83 -5.92 2.49
C LYS A 603 -25.64 -6.28 3.39
N ARG A 604 -24.68 -5.36 3.51
CA ARG A 604 -23.50 -5.57 4.35
C ARG A 604 -23.78 -5.49 5.85
N SER A 605 -24.85 -4.82 6.25
CA SER A 605 -25.24 -4.69 7.67
C SER A 605 -25.56 -6.03 8.33
N CYS A 606 -25.93 -7.04 7.56
CA CYS A 606 -26.25 -8.38 8.05
C CYS A 606 -25.33 -9.48 7.51
N LEU A 607 -24.10 -9.14 7.13
CA LEU A 607 -23.15 -10.13 6.61
C LEU A 607 -22.88 -11.25 7.61
N PRO A 608 -22.80 -12.51 7.14
CA PRO A 608 -22.32 -13.64 7.92
C PRO A 608 -20.92 -13.40 8.51
N ASP A 609 -20.58 -14.15 9.54
CA ASP A 609 -19.19 -14.21 10.01
C ASP A 609 -18.29 -14.82 8.93
N GLY A 610 -17.04 -14.37 8.90
CA GLY A 610 -16.01 -14.88 8.01
C GLY A 610 -14.62 -14.41 8.47
N PRO A 611 -13.54 -15.08 8.03
CA PRO A 611 -12.20 -14.69 8.43
C PRO A 611 -11.79 -13.38 7.74
N LYS A 612 -11.10 -12.51 8.48
CA LYS A 612 -10.39 -11.39 7.86
C LYS A 612 -9.06 -11.93 7.32
N VAL A 613 -8.89 -11.87 6.01
CA VAL A 613 -7.71 -12.38 5.32
C VAL A 613 -6.74 -11.23 4.97
N GLY A 614 -7.22 -10.24 4.23
CA GLY A 614 -6.41 -9.11 3.75
C GLY A 614 -6.50 -7.87 4.66
N SER A 615 -5.86 -6.79 4.19
CA SER A 615 -5.88 -5.48 4.87
C SER A 615 -7.24 -4.77 4.84
N VAL A 616 -8.13 -5.18 3.94
CA VAL A 616 -9.48 -4.63 3.74
C VAL A 616 -10.51 -5.72 4.04
N ASN A 617 -11.55 -5.37 4.79
CA ASN A 617 -12.69 -6.24 5.07
C ASN A 617 -13.97 -5.40 5.21
N LEU A 618 -15.11 -5.95 4.81
CA LEU A 618 -16.41 -5.28 4.82
C LEU A 618 -17.32 -5.74 5.96
N SER A 619 -16.81 -6.54 6.89
CA SER A 619 -17.59 -6.97 8.06
C SER A 619 -18.09 -5.77 8.86
N PRO A 620 -19.40 -5.66 9.15
CA PRO A 620 -19.95 -4.58 9.97
C PRO A 620 -19.49 -4.64 11.43
N ARG A 621 -18.92 -5.76 11.86
CA ARG A 621 -18.34 -5.96 13.19
C ARG A 621 -16.89 -5.51 13.30
N GLY A 622 -16.24 -5.25 12.14
CA GLY A 622 -14.80 -4.98 12.02
C GLY A 622 -14.48 -3.66 11.33
N ASP A 623 -13.96 -3.74 10.12
CA ASP A 623 -13.26 -2.64 9.44
C ASP A 623 -14.18 -1.55 8.90
N TRP A 624 -15.43 -1.88 8.52
CA TRP A 624 -16.32 -0.93 7.87
C TRP A 624 -17.70 -0.86 8.53
N ARG A 625 -17.99 0.28 9.16
CA ARG A 625 -19.27 0.57 9.77
C ARG A 625 -19.85 1.82 9.14
N MET A 626 -20.88 1.66 8.33
CA MET A 626 -21.54 2.76 7.63
C MET A 626 -23.05 2.64 7.83
N PRO A 627 -23.78 3.75 8.07
CA PRO A 627 -25.25 3.73 8.05
C PRO A 627 -25.77 3.28 6.70
N SER A 628 -26.84 2.49 6.68
CA SER A 628 -27.43 1.97 5.44
C SER A 628 -28.12 3.03 4.58
N ASP A 629 -28.41 4.18 5.16
CA ASP A 629 -29.06 5.35 4.56
C ASP A 629 -28.08 6.50 4.28
N ALA A 630 -26.76 6.25 4.35
CA ALA A 630 -25.75 7.22 3.99
C ALA A 630 -25.82 7.59 2.50
N MET A 631 -25.72 8.90 2.20
CA MET A 631 -25.80 9.41 0.84
C MET A 631 -24.42 9.54 0.19
N SER A 632 -24.32 9.14 -1.07
CA SER A 632 -23.10 9.26 -1.88
C SER A 632 -22.92 10.61 -2.59
N THR A 633 -23.82 11.56 -2.37
CA THR A 633 -23.90 12.83 -3.11
C THR A 633 -22.59 13.60 -3.12
N LEU A 634 -21.89 13.67 -1.97
CA LEU A 634 -20.61 14.36 -1.85
C LEU A 634 -19.53 13.79 -2.78
N TRP A 635 -19.41 12.47 -2.82
CA TRP A 635 -18.42 11.78 -3.67
C TRP A 635 -18.81 11.84 -5.15
N LEU A 636 -20.10 11.69 -5.47
CA LEU A 636 -20.57 11.75 -6.86
C LEU A 636 -20.45 13.14 -7.45
N SER A 637 -20.70 14.20 -6.68
CA SER A 637 -20.52 15.59 -7.16
C SER A 637 -19.05 15.90 -7.49
N GLU A 638 -18.09 15.31 -6.78
CA GLU A 638 -16.68 15.43 -7.12
C GLU A 638 -16.35 14.72 -8.46
N CYS A 639 -16.97 13.56 -8.71
CA CYS A 639 -16.80 12.84 -9.98
C CYS A 639 -17.37 13.59 -11.21
N GLU A 640 -18.28 14.53 -11.03
CA GLU A 640 -18.83 15.33 -12.14
C GLU A 640 -17.84 16.39 -12.65
N ASN A 641 -16.86 16.73 -11.81
CA ASN A 641 -15.82 17.71 -12.11
C ASN A 641 -14.50 17.08 -12.63
N LEU A 642 -14.49 15.76 -12.89
CA LEU A 642 -13.32 15.02 -13.38
C LEU A 642 -13.13 15.17 -14.90
#